data_e6857eb6d2db00314136610d44d6494c
#
_entry.id   e6857eb6d2db00314136610d44d6494c
#
_cell.length_a   1.000
_cell.length_b   1.000
_cell.length_c   1.000
_cell.angle_alpha   90.00
_cell.angle_beta   90.00
_cell.angle_gamma   90.00
#
_symmetry.space_group_name_H-M   'P 1'
#
loop_
_entity.id
_entity.type
_entity.pdbx_description
1 polymer ?
#
loop_
_entity_poly.entity_id
_entity_poly.type
_entity_poly.pdbx_seq_one_letter_code
_entity_poly.pdbx_strand_id
1 'polypeptide(L)'
;MANLNIPPKNIPKIYAYSDTRYPGCLKIGYTEREVAQRVAEQYPVKLPQQSYAIVFNETALRDDGSFFDDHAIHKRLRARGFKQENGEWFRCSLKDVQAAFLAEKQNKPLAAHSHHTQDFPMRPEQREAVEKTATYFREFQREEGITPHFLWNAKMRFGKTFAAYQLAKKMGWRKVLVLTFKPAVLSAWREDLLSHTDFAGWQFVSNKEEDLSFADVDKTRPLVCFGSFQDYLGKDKKSGGIKAKNEWVHTTNWDCVIFDEYHYGAWRDKSKDLFKDDKGWKDKESWEEIERIKSELRDIEAEENGAGKKDTIDSFEDFDEEMLPITTDHYLYLSGTPFRAISSGEFIEEQIFNWTYPDEQKAKAAWLSENGSNPYASLPQMKMFTYTLPESIRAIAELGEFNEFDLNHFFAAEGKGDKAKFKHEEYVQKWLDLIRGSYRDTIIDNLKQGKEKPPMPFSDVRLLGVLQHTFWYLPNVAACFAMKNLMMQKQNRFYHDYDIIVCAGSAAGIGVDALTPVQAAMGNGLETKTITLSCGKLTTGVSVPPWSGVLMLRNSSSPETYFQTAFRVQTPWVLKNPAADAERREEIVKQECYIFDFAPNRALKQVQSYSCQLNNDPNANPEQKVAEFIQFLPILSYDGSSMREIDAEGVLDYALSGTTATLLAKRWESALLVNVDNVTLDRLWKNAQAMEALSRIEKFRSLNQDLETIINKSEAVKDAKKQAAEEGRDLTAKEKKKLSEEEEECKSKRKEIQEKLIAFATRIPVFMYLSDAREYTLQDVITQLEPMLFRKVTGLNVEDFALLEKLNIFNGALMNDAVFKFKRYEDSSFDYAGEALNRYREEEKRVGGFNTTLTVGEHRLYY
;
A
#
# COMPACT_ATOMS: atom_id res chain seq x y z
N MET A 1 78.49 1.30 -7.34
CA MET A 1 77.16 1.78 -6.96
C MET A 1 76.20 1.33 -8.06
N ALA A 2 75.40 0.32 -7.78
CA ALA A 2 74.45 -0.23 -8.75
C ALA A 2 73.24 0.72 -8.82
N ASN A 3 72.96 1.25 -10.00
CA ASN A 3 71.74 2.03 -10.29
C ASN A 3 70.56 1.05 -10.24
N LEU A 4 69.84 1.05 -9.16
CA LEU A 4 68.51 0.48 -9.09
C LEU A 4 67.55 1.33 -9.91
N ASN A 5 67.20 0.86 -11.11
CA ASN A 5 66.09 1.39 -11.89
C ASN A 5 64.81 1.02 -11.18
N ILE A 6 64.27 1.89 -10.32
CA ILE A 6 62.93 1.77 -9.78
C ILE A 6 62.00 2.20 -10.92
N PRO A 7 61.13 1.32 -11.43
CA PRO A 7 60.14 1.73 -12.44
C PRO A 7 59.27 2.87 -11.89
N PRO A 8 58.93 3.88 -12.72
CA PRO A 8 58.10 4.98 -12.30
C PRO A 8 56.79 4.40 -11.80
N LYS A 9 56.44 4.69 -10.54
CA LYS A 9 55.18 4.30 -9.93
C LYS A 9 54.09 4.96 -10.75
N ASN A 10 53.20 4.20 -11.40
CA ASN A 10 52.06 4.73 -12.14
C ASN A 10 51.19 5.50 -11.17
N ILE A 11 51.12 6.81 -11.34
CA ILE A 11 50.32 7.70 -10.50
C ILE A 11 48.89 7.66 -11.03
N PRO A 12 47.90 7.28 -10.20
CA PRO A 12 46.53 7.20 -10.64
C PRO A 12 45.97 8.56 -11.03
N LYS A 13 45.08 8.58 -12.05
CA LYS A 13 44.46 9.78 -12.61
C LYS A 13 42.98 9.64 -12.65
N ILE A 14 42.28 10.75 -12.36
CA ILE A 14 40.86 10.94 -12.68
C ILE A 14 40.76 11.65 -14.01
N TYR A 15 39.93 11.13 -14.89
CA TYR A 15 39.69 11.76 -16.19
C TYR A 15 38.19 11.92 -16.45
N ALA A 16 37.86 12.93 -17.26
CA ALA A 16 36.52 13.02 -17.83
C ALA A 16 36.60 13.33 -19.33
N TYR A 17 35.64 12.76 -20.07
CA TYR A 17 35.51 13.08 -21.48
C TYR A 17 34.02 13.26 -21.89
N SER A 18 33.83 14.06 -22.91
CA SER A 18 32.54 14.24 -23.59
C SER A 18 32.44 13.38 -24.85
N ASP A 19 31.25 12.99 -25.26
CA ASP A 19 30.98 12.34 -26.53
C ASP A 19 29.83 13.07 -27.24
N THR A 20 29.98 13.38 -28.50
CA THR A 20 28.99 14.13 -29.30
C THR A 20 27.64 13.39 -29.40
N ARG A 21 27.61 12.07 -29.19
CA ARG A 21 26.39 11.24 -29.15
C ARG A 21 25.59 11.43 -27.86
N TYR A 22 26.22 11.97 -26.80
CA TYR A 22 25.59 12.16 -25.49
C TYR A 22 25.74 13.61 -25.02
N PRO A 23 25.05 14.55 -25.67
CA PRO A 23 25.23 15.99 -25.41
C PRO A 23 24.82 16.33 -23.98
N GLY A 24 25.66 17.12 -23.30
CA GLY A 24 25.42 17.52 -21.91
C GLY A 24 25.82 16.48 -20.85
N CYS A 25 26.42 15.36 -21.27
CA CYS A 25 26.92 14.33 -20.36
C CYS A 25 28.43 14.23 -20.41
N LEU A 26 29.05 13.93 -19.28
CA LEU A 26 30.50 13.62 -19.18
C LEU A 26 30.65 12.23 -18.58
N LYS A 27 31.56 11.43 -19.15
CA LYS A 27 31.98 10.18 -18.52
C LYS A 27 33.21 10.45 -17.67
N ILE A 28 33.16 10.00 -16.40
CA ILE A 28 34.19 10.23 -15.41
C ILE A 28 34.75 8.88 -14.97
N GLY A 29 36.05 8.69 -15.14
CA GLY A 29 36.67 7.42 -14.83
C GLY A 29 38.05 7.58 -14.17
N TYR A 30 38.60 6.44 -13.75
CA TYR A 30 39.89 6.29 -13.10
C TYR A 30 40.82 5.45 -13.96
N THR A 31 42.11 5.77 -13.95
CA THR A 31 43.15 4.97 -14.62
C THR A 31 44.52 5.17 -14.00
N GLU A 32 45.31 4.12 -14.00
CA GLU A 32 46.78 4.18 -13.70
C GLU A 32 47.61 4.22 -14.97
N ARG A 33 47.00 4.28 -16.13
CA ARG A 33 47.65 4.36 -17.46
C ARG A 33 47.45 5.75 -18.07
N GLU A 34 48.01 5.95 -19.25
CA GLU A 34 47.73 7.16 -20.02
C GLU A 34 46.24 7.27 -20.37
N VAL A 35 45.66 8.41 -20.02
CA VAL A 35 44.21 8.66 -20.16
C VAL A 35 43.77 8.55 -21.61
N ALA A 36 44.56 9.07 -22.58
CA ALA A 36 44.21 8.98 -24.00
C ALA A 36 44.10 7.52 -24.47
N GLN A 37 45.01 6.68 -24.03
CA GLN A 37 44.98 5.24 -24.35
C GLN A 37 43.76 4.56 -23.70
N ARG A 38 43.50 4.83 -22.44
CA ARG A 38 42.38 4.28 -21.70
C ARG A 38 41.01 4.64 -22.31
N VAL A 39 40.84 5.91 -22.74
CA VAL A 39 39.63 6.36 -23.40
C VAL A 39 39.47 5.72 -24.78
N ALA A 40 40.56 5.64 -25.55
CA ALA A 40 40.54 5.02 -26.88
C ALA A 40 40.14 3.52 -26.84
N GLU A 41 40.57 2.81 -25.80
CA GLU A 41 40.20 1.39 -25.59
C GLU A 41 38.70 1.18 -25.41
N GLN A 42 37.94 2.19 -24.99
CA GLN A 42 36.49 2.14 -24.87
C GLN A 42 35.76 2.28 -26.21
N TYR A 43 36.48 2.59 -27.28
CA TYR A 43 35.98 2.69 -28.64
C TYR A 43 36.67 1.67 -29.53
N PRO A 44 36.24 0.38 -29.46
CA PRO A 44 36.92 -0.74 -30.11
C PRO A 44 36.94 -0.67 -31.63
N VAL A 45 36.07 0.17 -32.22
CA VAL A 45 36.02 0.41 -33.67
C VAL A 45 36.64 1.79 -33.97
N LYS A 46 37.60 1.86 -34.89
CA LYS A 46 38.11 3.14 -35.39
C LYS A 46 36.97 3.88 -36.12
N LEU A 47 36.50 4.93 -35.49
CA LEU A 47 35.46 5.78 -36.07
C LEU A 47 36.07 6.69 -37.15
N PRO A 48 35.34 6.99 -38.25
CA PRO A 48 35.81 7.92 -39.30
C PRO A 48 36.10 9.33 -38.79
N GLN A 49 35.37 9.75 -37.72
CA GLN A 49 35.66 10.96 -36.93
C GLN A 49 35.63 10.63 -35.46
N GLN A 50 36.55 11.19 -34.69
CA GLN A 50 36.60 11.05 -33.25
C GLN A 50 35.38 11.75 -32.63
N SER A 51 34.51 10.99 -31.99
CA SER A 51 33.25 11.46 -31.38
C SER A 51 33.45 12.01 -29.97
N TYR A 52 34.60 11.72 -29.33
CA TYR A 52 34.89 12.08 -27.95
C TYR A 52 36.01 13.11 -27.83
N ALA A 53 35.97 13.88 -26.74
CA ALA A 53 37.03 14.79 -26.33
C ALA A 53 37.33 14.66 -24.85
N ILE A 54 38.60 14.42 -24.49
CA ILE A 54 39.03 14.40 -23.09
C ILE A 54 39.05 15.84 -22.60
N VAL A 55 38.23 16.14 -21.60
CA VAL A 55 38.05 17.50 -21.07
C VAL A 55 38.66 17.68 -19.68
N PHE A 56 39.01 16.60 -19.00
CA PHE A 56 39.62 16.59 -17.68
C PHE A 56 40.61 15.42 -17.53
N ASN A 57 41.75 15.71 -16.90
CA ASN A 57 42.82 14.74 -16.64
C ASN A 57 43.70 15.25 -15.51
N GLU A 58 43.52 14.74 -14.29
CA GLU A 58 44.26 15.19 -13.11
C GLU A 58 44.71 14.01 -12.25
N THR A 59 45.72 14.20 -11.45
CA THR A 59 46.27 13.19 -10.54
C THR A 59 45.31 12.94 -9.38
N ALA A 60 44.94 11.70 -9.15
CA ALA A 60 44.01 11.29 -8.09
C ALA A 60 44.68 11.19 -6.70
N LEU A 61 45.24 12.33 -6.24
CA LEU A 61 45.99 12.43 -4.98
C LEU A 61 45.40 13.58 -4.13
N ARG A 62 45.03 13.27 -2.88
CA ARG A 62 44.61 14.26 -1.89
C ARG A 62 45.79 15.02 -1.32
N ASP A 63 45.54 16.20 -0.76
CA ASP A 63 46.55 17.05 -0.13
C ASP A 63 47.19 16.38 1.12
N ASP A 64 46.54 15.35 1.70
CA ASP A 64 47.08 14.51 2.78
C ASP A 64 47.99 13.38 2.28
N GLY A 65 48.18 13.26 0.96
CA GLY A 65 49.01 12.23 0.33
C GLY A 65 48.26 10.88 0.09
N SER A 66 47.00 10.77 0.38
CA SER A 66 46.21 9.56 0.07
C SER A 66 45.69 9.57 -1.36
N PHE A 67 45.58 8.41 -1.99
CA PHE A 67 44.94 8.26 -3.31
C PHE A 67 43.43 8.11 -3.18
N PHE A 68 42.70 8.48 -4.24
CA PHE A 68 41.27 8.26 -4.38
C PHE A 68 40.94 7.81 -5.81
N ASP A 69 39.75 7.25 -5.99
CA ASP A 69 39.25 6.74 -7.26
C ASP A 69 38.09 7.59 -7.82
N ASP A 70 37.55 7.20 -8.98
CA ASP A 70 36.41 7.86 -9.60
C ASP A 70 35.13 7.72 -8.78
N HIS A 71 34.98 6.65 -7.97
CA HIS A 71 33.84 6.51 -7.08
C HIS A 71 33.73 7.66 -6.08
N ALA A 72 34.84 8.18 -5.58
CA ALA A 72 34.85 9.35 -4.71
C ALA A 72 34.28 10.59 -5.41
N ILE A 73 34.64 10.81 -6.69
CA ILE A 73 34.08 11.89 -7.50
C ILE A 73 32.62 11.66 -7.83
N HIS A 74 32.24 10.43 -8.20
CA HIS A 74 30.86 10.03 -8.44
C HIS A 74 29.98 10.28 -7.21
N LYS A 75 30.45 9.90 -6.00
CA LYS A 75 29.77 10.17 -4.72
C LYS A 75 29.53 11.67 -4.54
N ARG A 76 30.53 12.52 -4.82
CA ARG A 76 30.41 13.97 -4.68
C ARG A 76 29.45 14.58 -5.70
N LEU A 77 29.46 14.11 -6.94
CA LEU A 77 28.53 14.59 -7.96
C LEU A 77 27.11 14.20 -7.65
N ARG A 78 26.89 12.97 -7.18
CA ARG A 78 25.58 12.51 -6.71
C ARG A 78 25.10 13.33 -5.50
N ALA A 79 25.95 13.55 -4.52
CA ALA A 79 25.64 14.38 -3.35
C ALA A 79 25.27 15.83 -3.72
N ARG A 80 25.72 16.31 -4.87
CA ARG A 80 25.33 17.61 -5.45
C ARG A 80 24.06 17.53 -6.33
N GLY A 81 23.45 16.35 -6.47
CA GLY A 81 22.21 16.14 -7.21
C GLY A 81 22.39 16.01 -8.73
N PHE A 82 23.63 15.80 -9.24
CA PHE A 82 23.83 15.55 -10.67
C PHE A 82 23.33 14.16 -11.04
N LYS A 83 22.50 14.11 -12.11
CA LYS A 83 21.91 12.86 -12.59
C LYS A 83 22.98 11.97 -13.21
N GLN A 84 23.10 10.75 -12.71
CA GLN A 84 23.85 9.66 -13.32
C GLN A 84 22.95 8.98 -14.36
N GLU A 85 23.34 9.05 -15.64
CA GLU A 85 22.50 8.52 -16.72
C GLU A 85 22.72 7.01 -16.89
N ASN A 86 23.95 6.55 -16.89
CA ASN A 86 24.30 5.13 -16.92
C ASN A 86 25.77 4.92 -16.55
N GLY A 87 26.06 4.02 -15.60
CA GLY A 87 27.43 3.70 -15.17
C GLY A 87 28.21 4.96 -14.76
N GLU A 88 29.32 5.27 -15.45
CA GLU A 88 30.21 6.39 -15.18
C GLU A 88 29.79 7.70 -15.88
N TRP A 89 28.59 7.77 -16.50
CA TRP A 89 28.07 8.94 -17.21
C TRP A 89 27.20 9.83 -16.33
N PHE A 90 27.59 11.12 -16.24
CA PHE A 90 26.86 12.13 -15.46
C PHE A 90 26.40 13.29 -16.35
N ARG A 91 25.19 13.76 -16.13
CA ARG A 91 24.67 14.98 -16.73
C ARG A 91 25.18 16.18 -15.93
N CYS A 92 26.39 16.65 -16.26
CA CYS A 92 27.06 17.71 -15.53
C CYS A 92 28.03 18.47 -16.49
N SER A 93 28.48 19.64 -16.05
CA SER A 93 29.49 20.42 -16.77
C SER A 93 30.90 20.09 -16.29
N LEU A 94 31.92 20.50 -17.10
CA LEU A 94 33.33 20.39 -16.70
C LEU A 94 33.60 21.08 -15.35
N LYS A 95 32.97 22.23 -15.11
CA LYS A 95 33.11 22.99 -13.85
C LYS A 95 32.64 22.18 -12.65
N ASP A 96 31.62 21.37 -12.82
CA ASP A 96 31.08 20.52 -11.75
C ASP A 96 32.03 19.38 -11.40
N VAL A 97 32.64 18.76 -12.42
CA VAL A 97 33.70 17.74 -12.23
C VAL A 97 34.93 18.33 -11.54
N GLN A 98 35.38 19.50 -11.99
CA GLN A 98 36.50 20.20 -11.38
C GLN A 98 36.25 20.57 -9.91
N ALA A 99 35.05 21.05 -9.61
CA ALA A 99 34.66 21.37 -8.24
C ALA A 99 34.59 20.14 -7.35
N ALA A 100 34.01 19.00 -7.85
CA ALA A 100 33.98 17.73 -7.13
C ALA A 100 35.41 17.20 -6.88
N PHE A 101 36.27 17.26 -7.89
CA PHE A 101 37.66 16.86 -7.78
C PHE A 101 38.44 17.69 -6.75
N LEU A 102 38.31 19.02 -6.81
CA LEU A 102 39.00 19.93 -5.90
C LEU A 102 38.57 19.73 -4.44
N ALA A 103 37.29 19.52 -4.22
CA ALA A 103 36.77 19.22 -2.89
C ALA A 103 37.28 17.87 -2.37
N GLU A 104 37.40 16.86 -3.23
CA GLU A 104 37.96 15.55 -2.84
C GLU A 104 39.44 15.68 -2.53
N LYS A 105 40.15 16.41 -3.37
CA LYS A 105 41.60 16.69 -3.18
C LYS A 105 41.86 17.39 -1.84
N GLN A 106 41.02 18.33 -1.46
CA GLN A 106 41.15 19.10 -0.22
C GLN A 106 40.47 18.48 0.98
N ASN A 107 39.81 17.33 0.79
CA ASN A 107 38.98 16.66 1.78
C ASN A 107 37.94 17.60 2.45
N LYS A 108 37.41 18.57 1.67
CA LYS A 108 36.41 19.54 2.12
C LYS A 108 34.99 19.12 1.70
N PRO A 109 33.98 19.39 2.53
CA PRO A 109 32.59 19.22 2.08
C PRO A 109 32.33 20.19 0.91
N LEU A 110 31.72 19.69 -0.16
CA LEU A 110 31.23 20.51 -1.25
C LEU A 110 29.98 21.27 -0.80
N ALA A 111 29.87 22.55 -1.14
CA ALA A 111 28.62 23.26 -1.08
C ALA A 111 27.62 22.58 -2.02
N ALA A 112 26.47 22.21 -1.49
CA ALA A 112 25.43 21.58 -2.29
C ALA A 112 25.00 22.52 -3.43
N HIS A 113 25.01 22.04 -4.67
CA HIS A 113 24.28 22.72 -5.74
C HIS A 113 22.79 22.41 -5.48
N SER A 114 22.02 23.47 -5.24
CA SER A 114 20.57 23.35 -5.14
C SER A 114 20.02 23.15 -6.56
N HIS A 115 19.66 21.92 -6.91
CA HIS A 115 18.80 21.64 -8.05
C HIS A 115 17.32 21.83 -7.70
N HIS A 116 17.02 22.65 -6.69
CA HIS A 116 15.65 23.01 -6.31
C HIS A 116 15.08 23.92 -7.41
N THR A 117 14.52 23.27 -8.42
CA THR A 117 13.92 23.94 -9.59
C THR A 117 12.40 23.91 -9.58
N GLN A 118 11.81 23.05 -8.73
CA GLN A 118 10.37 22.91 -8.60
C GLN A 118 9.86 23.90 -7.55
N ASP A 119 8.87 24.69 -7.94
CA ASP A 119 8.24 25.68 -7.09
C ASP A 119 6.73 25.65 -7.34
N PHE A 120 6.05 24.75 -6.65
CA PHE A 120 4.59 24.61 -6.71
C PHE A 120 4.01 24.65 -5.30
N PRO A 121 2.86 25.32 -5.10
CA PRO A 121 2.23 25.42 -3.80
C PRO A 121 1.56 24.08 -3.41
N MET A 122 1.36 23.89 -2.11
CA MET A 122 0.49 22.81 -1.61
C MET A 122 -0.93 22.95 -2.17
N ARG A 123 -1.51 21.86 -2.59
CA ARG A 123 -2.95 21.77 -2.90
C ARG A 123 -3.77 21.96 -1.62
N PRO A 124 -5.06 22.33 -1.74
CA PRO A 124 -5.93 22.59 -0.58
C PRO A 124 -5.91 21.47 0.46
N GLU A 125 -6.10 20.22 0.02
CA GLU A 125 -6.12 19.04 0.88
C GLU A 125 -4.77 18.76 1.56
N GLN A 126 -3.66 19.03 0.87
CA GLN A 126 -2.32 18.89 1.46
C GLN A 126 -2.13 19.93 2.56
N ARG A 127 -2.60 21.15 2.34
CA ARG A 127 -2.55 22.22 3.34
C ARG A 127 -3.39 21.85 4.55
N GLU A 128 -4.60 21.35 4.32
CA GLU A 128 -5.51 20.89 5.38
C GLU A 128 -4.86 19.77 6.22
N ALA A 129 -4.27 18.75 5.57
CA ALA A 129 -3.56 17.67 6.26
C ALA A 129 -2.45 18.23 7.15
N VAL A 130 -1.63 19.11 6.61
CA VAL A 130 -0.53 19.74 7.34
C VAL A 130 -1.04 20.58 8.51
N GLU A 131 -2.09 21.38 8.30
CA GLU A 131 -2.68 22.23 9.36
C GLU A 131 -3.28 21.39 10.47
N LYS A 132 -4.15 20.43 10.12
CA LYS A 132 -4.82 19.55 11.10
C LYS A 132 -3.79 18.81 11.94
N THR A 133 -2.77 18.23 11.32
CA THR A 133 -1.71 17.49 12.01
C THR A 133 -0.86 18.40 12.90
N ALA A 134 -0.45 19.56 12.38
CA ALA A 134 0.35 20.51 13.15
C ALA A 134 -0.42 21.06 14.36
N THR A 135 -1.72 21.32 14.21
CA THR A 135 -2.59 21.74 15.31
C THR A 135 -2.69 20.65 16.35
N TYR A 136 -3.00 19.41 15.95
CA TYR A 136 -3.07 18.28 16.86
C TYR A 136 -1.77 18.09 17.64
N PHE A 137 -0.60 18.10 16.99
CA PHE A 137 0.68 17.92 17.68
C PHE A 137 1.06 19.07 18.62
N ARG A 138 0.63 20.31 18.35
CA ARG A 138 0.87 21.45 19.24
C ARG A 138 -0.05 21.49 20.45
N GLU A 139 -1.30 21.08 20.26
CA GLU A 139 -2.32 21.07 21.31
C GLU A 139 -2.26 19.82 22.17
N PHE A 140 -1.54 18.78 21.71
CA PHE A 140 -1.40 17.54 22.45
C PHE A 140 -0.72 17.83 23.80
N GLN A 141 -1.49 17.66 24.88
CA GLN A 141 -0.96 17.74 26.22
C GLN A 141 -0.12 16.49 26.44
N ARG A 142 1.20 16.66 26.52
CA ARG A 142 2.12 15.55 26.80
C ARG A 142 1.83 15.06 28.23
N GLU A 143 1.10 13.99 28.30
CA GLU A 143 1.08 13.15 29.48
C GLU A 143 2.38 12.34 29.49
N GLU A 144 2.98 12.15 30.69
CA GLU A 144 4.23 11.40 30.81
C GLU A 144 4.10 10.02 30.16
N GLY A 145 4.97 9.71 29.22
CA GLY A 145 5.05 8.41 28.54
C GLY A 145 4.28 8.26 27.22
N ILE A 146 3.45 9.23 26.79
CA ILE A 146 2.69 9.13 25.54
C ILE A 146 3.27 10.03 24.46
N THR A 147 3.75 9.43 23.38
CA THR A 147 4.18 10.17 22.19
C THR A 147 2.97 10.38 21.25
N PRO A 148 2.66 11.63 20.85
CA PRO A 148 1.54 11.89 19.96
C PRO A 148 1.75 11.25 18.59
N HIS A 149 0.67 10.68 18.05
CA HIS A 149 0.67 10.02 16.77
C HIS A 149 -0.51 10.47 15.90
N PHE A 150 -0.31 10.50 14.60
CA PHE A 150 -1.29 10.96 13.64
C PHE A 150 -1.26 10.12 12.37
N LEU A 151 -2.41 9.81 11.80
CA LEU A 151 -2.55 9.00 10.59
C LEU A 151 -3.04 9.83 9.40
N TRP A 152 -2.35 9.75 8.27
CA TRP A 152 -2.86 10.20 6.98
C TRP A 152 -3.38 9.02 6.19
N ASN A 153 -4.69 8.87 6.16
CA ASN A 153 -5.39 8.03 5.20
C ASN A 153 -5.54 8.81 3.90
N ALA A 154 -4.48 8.87 3.15
CA ALA A 154 -4.42 9.65 1.93
C ALA A 154 -4.07 8.74 0.75
N LYS A 155 -5.00 8.67 -0.21
CA LYS A 155 -4.85 7.82 -1.39
C LYS A 155 -3.55 8.09 -2.15
N MET A 156 -3.20 7.19 -3.03
CA MET A 156 -2.08 7.41 -3.96
C MET A 156 -2.28 8.70 -4.76
N ARG A 157 -1.18 9.40 -5.06
CA ARG A 157 -1.16 10.70 -5.75
C ARG A 157 -1.60 11.90 -4.91
N PHE A 158 -1.89 11.71 -3.64
CA PHE A 158 -2.03 12.82 -2.70
C PHE A 158 -0.76 13.68 -2.62
N GLY A 159 0.42 13.10 -2.83
CA GLY A 159 1.72 13.76 -2.59
C GLY A 159 2.07 13.75 -1.10
N LYS A 160 1.90 12.59 -0.46
CA LYS A 160 2.18 12.38 0.97
C LYS A 160 3.59 12.81 1.35
N THR A 161 4.59 12.47 0.54
CA THR A 161 5.99 12.78 0.77
C THR A 161 6.23 14.29 0.83
N PHE A 162 5.79 15.02 -0.19
CA PHE A 162 5.88 16.48 -0.24
C PHE A 162 5.15 17.15 0.94
N ALA A 163 3.91 16.70 1.21
CA ALA A 163 3.13 17.25 2.33
C ALA A 163 3.76 16.94 3.69
N ALA A 164 4.39 15.77 3.87
CA ALA A 164 5.11 15.44 5.09
C ALA A 164 6.34 16.33 5.30
N TYR A 165 7.05 16.68 4.25
CA TYR A 165 8.14 17.66 4.33
C TYR A 165 7.62 19.08 4.64
N GLN A 166 6.48 19.47 4.09
CA GLN A 166 5.84 20.74 4.44
C GLN A 166 5.40 20.77 5.92
N LEU A 167 4.90 19.64 6.44
CA LEU A 167 4.62 19.50 7.87
C LEU A 167 5.90 19.64 8.70
N ALA A 168 6.98 18.97 8.31
CA ALA A 168 8.25 19.04 8.99
C ALA A 168 8.80 20.49 9.02
N LYS A 169 8.70 21.22 7.88
CA LYS A 169 9.04 22.63 7.79
C LYS A 169 8.17 23.49 8.73
N LYS A 170 6.85 23.26 8.74
CA LYS A 170 5.89 23.99 9.57
C LYS A 170 6.09 23.77 11.07
N MET A 171 6.46 22.55 11.46
CA MET A 171 6.75 22.18 12.84
C MET A 171 8.17 22.60 13.29
N GLY A 172 9.04 22.99 12.34
CA GLY A 172 10.43 23.34 12.61
C GLY A 172 11.31 22.12 12.92
N TRP A 173 10.91 20.92 12.49
CA TRP A 173 11.68 19.71 12.69
C TRP A 173 13.01 19.73 11.95
N ARG A 174 14.03 19.22 12.59
CA ARG A 174 15.38 19.17 12.08
C ARG A 174 15.90 17.76 11.83
N LYS A 175 15.30 16.78 12.49
CA LYS A 175 15.70 15.37 12.43
C LYS A 175 14.45 14.53 12.19
N VAL A 176 14.26 14.12 10.95
CA VAL A 176 13.12 13.28 10.55
C VAL A 176 13.63 11.90 10.14
N LEU A 177 13.05 10.87 10.71
CA LEU A 177 13.31 9.48 10.34
C LEU A 177 12.12 8.93 9.56
N VAL A 178 12.35 8.44 8.35
CA VAL A 178 11.34 7.78 7.52
C VAL A 178 11.62 6.28 7.50
N LEU A 179 10.66 5.51 7.94
CA LEU A 179 10.71 4.05 7.96
C LEU A 179 9.64 3.47 7.03
N THR A 180 10.03 2.51 6.22
CA THR A 180 9.12 1.83 5.29
C THR A 180 9.37 0.33 5.27
N PHE A 181 8.32 -0.43 4.94
CA PHE A 181 8.47 -1.86 4.59
C PHE A 181 8.90 -2.07 3.14
N LYS A 182 8.75 -1.05 2.28
CA LYS A 182 9.04 -1.14 0.85
C LYS A 182 10.09 -0.11 0.43
N PRO A 183 11.36 -0.50 0.28
CA PRO A 183 12.44 0.39 -0.16
C PRO A 183 12.20 1.09 -1.50
N ALA A 184 11.30 0.56 -2.34
CA ALA A 184 10.97 1.12 -3.65
C ALA A 184 10.47 2.58 -3.62
N VAL A 185 9.97 3.08 -2.48
CA VAL A 185 9.51 4.47 -2.34
C VAL A 185 10.64 5.47 -2.06
N LEU A 186 11.88 5.00 -1.87
CA LEU A 186 13.04 5.84 -1.59
C LEU A 186 13.24 6.96 -2.62
N SER A 187 13.09 6.64 -3.92
CA SER A 187 13.24 7.63 -4.98
C SER A 187 12.28 8.80 -4.86
N ALA A 188 11.02 8.55 -4.48
CA ALA A 188 10.03 9.60 -4.29
C ALA A 188 10.39 10.52 -3.10
N TRP A 189 10.79 9.94 -1.98
CA TRP A 189 11.24 10.70 -0.81
C TRP A 189 12.47 11.56 -1.14
N ARG A 190 13.44 11.01 -1.86
CA ARG A 190 14.65 11.74 -2.26
C ARG A 190 14.35 12.84 -3.27
N GLU A 191 13.58 12.55 -4.31
CA GLU A 191 13.28 13.51 -5.38
C GLU A 191 12.50 14.70 -4.86
N ASP A 192 11.45 14.50 -4.07
CA ASP A 192 10.65 15.58 -3.50
C ASP A 192 11.49 16.50 -2.61
N LEU A 193 12.41 15.95 -1.80
CA LEU A 193 13.27 16.75 -0.94
C LEU A 193 14.29 17.58 -1.74
N LEU A 194 14.94 16.95 -2.73
CA LEU A 194 16.06 17.56 -3.45
C LEU A 194 15.62 18.44 -4.62
N SER A 195 14.34 18.34 -5.07
CA SER A 195 13.87 19.10 -6.23
C SER A 195 13.10 20.37 -5.89
N HIS A 196 12.42 20.42 -4.73
CA HIS A 196 11.54 21.53 -4.38
C HIS A 196 12.29 22.66 -3.65
N THR A 197 12.00 23.92 -4.03
CA THR A 197 12.67 25.15 -3.49
C THR A 197 12.49 25.30 -1.98
N ASP A 198 11.38 24.87 -1.43
CA ASP A 198 11.05 24.96 0.00
C ASP A 198 12.00 24.20 0.91
N PHE A 199 12.67 23.18 0.39
CA PHE A 199 13.57 22.31 1.16
C PHE A 199 15.05 22.57 0.86
N ALA A 200 15.35 23.75 0.27
CA ALA A 200 16.73 24.16 0.04
C ALA A 200 17.53 24.14 1.35
N GLY A 201 18.64 23.43 1.33
CA GLY A 201 19.47 23.26 2.51
C GLY A 201 19.19 22.04 3.37
N TRP A 202 18.14 21.28 3.12
CA TRP A 202 17.88 19.99 3.78
C TRP A 202 18.81 18.91 3.23
N GLN A 203 19.09 17.89 4.03
CA GLN A 203 19.98 16.78 3.71
C GLN A 203 19.19 15.48 3.69
N PHE A 204 19.48 14.61 2.69
CA PHE A 204 18.89 13.29 2.58
C PHE A 204 19.93 12.22 2.89
N VAL A 205 19.59 11.31 3.80
CA VAL A 205 20.45 10.22 4.29
C VAL A 205 19.80 8.89 4.03
N SER A 206 20.52 7.97 3.42
CA SER A 206 20.08 6.58 3.27
C SER A 206 21.29 5.64 3.22
N ASN A 207 21.03 4.32 3.20
CA ASN A 207 22.08 3.31 3.06
C ASN A 207 22.49 3.07 1.59
N LYS A 208 22.04 3.91 0.64
CA LYS A 208 22.48 3.83 -0.76
C LYS A 208 23.78 4.62 -0.94
N GLU A 209 24.67 4.11 -1.79
CA GLU A 209 25.96 4.75 -2.07
C GLU A 209 25.83 6.17 -2.67
N GLU A 210 24.71 6.45 -3.32
CA GLU A 210 24.41 7.75 -3.92
C GLU A 210 23.96 8.83 -2.93
N ASP A 211 23.58 8.44 -1.71
CA ASP A 211 23.08 9.37 -0.68
C ASP A 211 24.13 9.65 0.38
N LEU A 212 23.88 10.65 1.22
CA LEU A 212 24.75 10.94 2.36
C LEU A 212 24.68 9.81 3.38
N SER A 213 25.82 9.50 3.99
CA SER A 213 25.84 8.68 5.21
C SER A 213 25.59 9.56 6.44
N PHE A 214 25.06 8.98 7.52
CA PHE A 214 24.82 9.75 8.75
C PHE A 214 26.10 10.33 9.37
N ALA A 215 27.25 9.75 9.09
CA ALA A 215 28.53 10.25 9.55
C ALA A 215 28.98 11.53 8.79
N ASP A 216 28.51 11.72 7.56
CA ASP A 216 28.92 12.81 6.67
C ASP A 216 27.96 14.02 6.73
N VAL A 217 26.88 13.97 7.55
CA VAL A 217 25.90 15.07 7.60
C VAL A 217 26.39 16.29 8.37
N ASP A 218 25.99 17.46 7.92
CA ASP A 218 26.11 18.69 8.69
C ASP A 218 24.98 18.74 9.74
N LYS A 219 25.32 18.47 11.01
CA LYS A 219 24.36 18.42 12.14
C LYS A 219 23.69 19.78 12.43
N THR A 220 24.16 20.87 11.82
CA THR A 220 23.55 22.20 11.96
C THR A 220 22.38 22.42 11.00
N ARG A 221 22.22 21.56 10.00
CA ARG A 221 21.16 21.63 8.96
C ARG A 221 20.10 20.56 9.18
N PRO A 222 18.86 20.82 8.74
CA PRO A 222 17.82 19.79 8.77
C PRO A 222 18.20 18.57 7.95
N LEU A 223 17.83 17.40 8.44
CA LEU A 223 18.11 16.13 7.78
C LEU A 223 16.89 15.20 7.81
N VAL A 224 16.77 14.43 6.75
CA VAL A 224 15.82 13.32 6.62
C VAL A 224 16.61 12.04 6.44
N CYS A 225 16.40 11.09 7.32
CA CYS A 225 16.99 9.77 7.22
C CYS A 225 15.91 8.78 6.74
N PHE A 226 16.22 8.03 5.70
CA PHE A 226 15.31 7.04 5.12
C PHE A 226 15.89 5.64 5.20
N GLY A 227 15.09 4.69 5.67
CA GLY A 227 15.48 3.30 5.71
C GLY A 227 14.32 2.32 5.77
N SER A 228 14.63 1.06 5.51
CA SER A 228 13.65 0.00 5.72
C SER A 228 13.64 -0.43 7.18
N PHE A 229 12.49 -0.95 7.64
CA PHE A 229 12.39 -1.56 8.95
C PHE A 229 13.45 -2.66 9.16
N GLN A 230 13.66 -3.50 8.14
CA GLN A 230 14.61 -4.60 8.19
C GLN A 230 16.04 -4.13 8.39
N ASP A 231 16.39 -3.03 7.76
CA ASP A 231 17.75 -2.52 7.84
C ASP A 231 18.02 -1.79 9.15
N TYR A 232 17.15 -0.86 9.53
CA TYR A 232 17.38 0.01 10.68
C TYR A 232 17.01 -0.63 12.02
N LEU A 233 15.97 -1.45 12.06
CA LEU A 233 15.47 -2.08 13.30
C LEU A 233 15.83 -3.57 13.41
N GLY A 234 16.38 -4.17 12.35
CA GLY A 234 16.77 -5.57 12.35
C GLY A 234 17.91 -5.86 13.35
N LYS A 235 17.77 -6.94 14.13
CA LYS A 235 18.78 -7.39 15.09
C LYS A 235 19.97 -8.07 14.40
N ASP A 236 21.14 -7.91 14.95
CA ASP A 236 22.32 -8.70 14.55
C ASP A 236 22.16 -10.15 15.01
N LYS A 237 22.27 -11.10 14.06
CA LYS A 237 22.06 -12.53 14.33
C LYS A 237 23.07 -13.14 15.30
N LYS A 238 24.27 -12.55 15.43
CA LYS A 238 25.34 -13.08 16.30
C LYS A 238 25.28 -12.54 17.72
N SER A 239 24.94 -11.26 17.87
CA SER A 239 24.89 -10.58 19.16
C SER A 239 23.49 -10.50 19.76
N GLY A 240 22.44 -10.70 18.95
CA GLY A 240 21.05 -10.48 19.36
C GLY A 240 20.69 -9.01 19.65
N GLY A 241 21.65 -8.08 19.44
CA GLY A 241 21.51 -6.65 19.64
C GLY A 241 21.27 -5.89 18.33
N ILE A 242 21.23 -4.56 18.43
CA ILE A 242 21.14 -3.66 17.27
C ILE A 242 22.37 -3.85 16.37
N LYS A 243 22.20 -3.79 15.08
CA LYS A 243 23.33 -3.79 14.14
C LYS A 243 24.20 -2.56 14.38
N ALA A 244 25.49 -2.75 14.66
CA ALA A 244 26.41 -1.67 15.01
C ALA A 244 26.41 -0.52 13.99
N LYS A 245 26.23 -0.82 12.71
CA LYS A 245 26.14 0.21 11.63
C LYS A 245 24.93 1.15 11.78
N ASN A 246 23.89 0.75 12.54
CA ASN A 246 22.62 1.46 12.70
C ASN A 246 22.41 1.97 14.14
N GLU A 247 23.43 1.90 14.99
CA GLU A 247 23.35 2.36 16.37
C GLU A 247 22.90 3.83 16.46
N TRP A 248 23.32 4.66 15.53
CA TRP A 248 22.93 6.07 15.43
C TRP A 248 21.43 6.30 15.28
N VAL A 249 20.68 5.37 14.67
CA VAL A 249 19.21 5.46 14.55
C VAL A 249 18.57 5.43 15.94
N HIS A 250 19.11 4.60 16.82
CA HIS A 250 18.57 4.35 18.16
C HIS A 250 19.09 5.34 19.21
N THR A 251 20.24 5.96 18.97
CA THR A 251 20.84 6.96 19.87
C THR A 251 20.47 8.40 19.54
N THR A 252 19.86 8.63 18.37
CA THR A 252 19.40 9.95 17.95
C THR A 252 18.00 10.24 18.51
N ASN A 253 17.80 11.40 19.12
CA ASN A 253 16.47 11.92 19.43
C ASN A 253 15.86 12.52 18.18
N TRP A 254 14.82 11.89 17.67
CA TRP A 254 14.12 12.32 16.44
C TRP A 254 13.00 13.30 16.77
N ASP A 255 12.82 14.33 15.97
CA ASP A 255 11.67 15.23 16.10
C ASP A 255 10.39 14.52 15.61
N CYS A 256 10.52 13.68 14.57
CA CYS A 256 9.42 12.86 14.09
C CYS A 256 9.94 11.55 13.46
N VAL A 257 9.24 10.47 13.72
CA VAL A 257 9.34 9.22 12.98
C VAL A 257 8.13 9.10 12.07
N ILE A 258 8.37 8.94 10.78
CA ILE A 258 7.34 8.78 9.75
C ILE A 258 7.32 7.31 9.31
N PHE A 259 6.18 6.67 9.45
CA PHE A 259 5.95 5.32 8.93
C PHE A 259 5.24 5.42 7.57
N ASP A 260 5.95 5.11 6.49
CA ASP A 260 5.37 5.08 5.16
C ASP A 260 4.90 3.67 4.80
N GLU A 261 3.75 3.59 4.13
CA GLU A 261 3.04 2.34 3.81
C GLU A 261 2.68 1.53 5.08
N TYR A 262 2.16 2.23 6.09
CA TYR A 262 1.89 1.69 7.44
C TYR A 262 0.97 0.46 7.48
N HIS A 263 0.09 0.30 6.51
CA HIS A 263 -0.81 -0.85 6.43
C HIS A 263 -0.11 -2.22 6.48
N TYR A 264 1.17 -2.29 6.13
CA TYR A 264 1.96 -3.51 6.28
C TYR A 264 2.40 -3.78 7.72
N GLY A 265 2.51 -2.76 8.58
CA GLY A 265 2.95 -2.87 9.97
C GLY A 265 1.82 -3.26 10.93
N ALA A 266 0.72 -2.53 10.91
CA ALA A 266 -0.42 -2.68 11.82
C ALA A 266 -1.04 -4.10 11.83
N TRP A 267 -0.84 -4.83 10.76
CA TRP A 267 -1.42 -6.16 10.58
C TRP A 267 -0.69 -7.29 11.32
N ARG A 268 0.58 -7.12 11.63
CA ARG A 268 1.42 -8.21 12.14
C ARG A 268 1.07 -8.64 13.55
N ASP A 269 0.80 -7.73 14.44
CA ASP A 269 0.67 -8.04 15.87
C ASP A 269 -0.72 -8.51 16.25
N LYS A 270 -1.77 -7.87 15.72
CA LYS A 270 -3.15 -8.25 16.03
C LYS A 270 -3.61 -9.52 15.31
N SER A 271 -3.08 -9.83 14.13
CA SER A 271 -3.47 -11.06 13.42
C SER A 271 -2.85 -12.33 14.00
N LYS A 272 -1.67 -12.24 14.63
CA LYS A 272 -1.04 -13.41 15.27
C LYS A 272 -1.78 -13.85 16.52
N ASP A 273 -2.21 -12.91 17.34
CA ASP A 273 -2.96 -13.22 18.57
C ASP A 273 -4.34 -13.78 18.23
N LEU A 274 -4.96 -13.37 17.12
CA LEU A 274 -6.22 -13.90 16.62
C LEU A 274 -6.13 -15.35 16.12
N PHE A 275 -4.98 -15.78 15.62
CA PHE A 275 -4.83 -17.07 14.94
C PHE A 275 -4.08 -18.15 15.76
N LYS A 276 -3.45 -17.78 16.89
CA LYS A 276 -2.70 -18.75 17.73
C LYS A 276 -3.57 -19.77 18.45
N ASP A 277 -4.81 -19.44 18.76
CA ASP A 277 -5.66 -20.30 19.61
C ASP A 277 -6.74 -21.09 18.85
N ASP A 278 -6.93 -20.88 17.55
CA ASP A 278 -7.99 -21.57 16.81
C ASP A 278 -7.43 -22.71 15.94
N LYS A 279 -7.08 -23.83 16.58
CA LYS A 279 -6.66 -25.07 15.88
C LYS A 279 -7.74 -25.66 14.97
N GLY A 280 -8.94 -25.06 14.94
CA GLY A 280 -10.11 -25.55 14.22
C GLY A 280 -10.53 -24.73 13.01
N TRP A 281 -10.07 -23.49 12.85
CA TRP A 281 -10.57 -22.61 11.81
C TRP A 281 -9.43 -21.99 10.98
N LYS A 282 -9.23 -22.56 9.83
CA LYS A 282 -8.38 -21.99 8.78
C LYS A 282 -9.31 -21.21 7.85
N ASP A 283 -9.44 -19.90 8.05
CA ASP A 283 -9.85 -19.04 6.96
C ASP A 283 -8.73 -19.09 5.93
N LYS A 284 -8.96 -19.92 4.92
CA LYS A 284 -7.95 -20.24 3.91
C LYS A 284 -7.49 -19.00 3.16
N GLU A 285 -8.38 -18.04 2.97
CA GLU A 285 -8.07 -16.78 2.26
C GLU A 285 -7.17 -15.85 3.09
N SER A 286 -7.43 -15.72 4.39
CA SER A 286 -6.55 -14.93 5.28
C SER A 286 -5.17 -15.56 5.42
N TRP A 287 -5.09 -16.88 5.46
CA TRP A 287 -3.81 -17.60 5.47
C TRP A 287 -3.03 -17.46 4.17
N GLU A 288 -3.70 -17.53 3.03
CA GLU A 288 -3.07 -17.35 1.72
C GLU A 288 -2.52 -15.92 1.57
N GLU A 289 -3.20 -14.92 2.11
CA GLU A 289 -2.73 -13.53 2.13
C GLU A 289 -1.52 -13.35 3.06
N ILE A 290 -1.52 -13.96 4.25
CA ILE A 290 -0.40 -13.99 5.17
C ILE A 290 0.82 -14.66 4.54
N GLU A 291 0.63 -15.83 3.94
CA GLU A 291 1.72 -16.55 3.26
C GLU A 291 2.23 -15.78 2.04
N ARG A 292 1.37 -15.05 1.36
CA ARG A 292 1.76 -14.18 0.25
C ARG A 292 2.65 -13.02 0.73
N ILE A 293 2.22 -12.30 1.78
CA ILE A 293 3.00 -11.20 2.36
C ILE A 293 4.34 -11.73 2.88
N LYS A 294 4.33 -12.87 3.56
CA LYS A 294 5.57 -13.55 3.99
C LYS A 294 6.44 -13.94 2.81
N SER A 295 5.87 -14.42 1.71
CA SER A 295 6.61 -14.76 0.49
C SER A 295 7.20 -13.52 -0.18
N GLU A 296 6.45 -12.43 -0.29
CA GLU A 296 6.96 -11.16 -0.82
C GLU A 296 8.10 -10.59 0.03
N LEU A 297 7.97 -10.66 1.35
CA LEU A 297 9.03 -10.23 2.27
C LEU A 297 10.27 -11.13 2.19
N ARG A 298 10.09 -12.47 2.03
CA ARG A 298 11.21 -13.41 1.80
C ARG A 298 11.93 -13.10 0.50
N ASP A 299 11.20 -12.77 -0.56
CA ASP A 299 11.78 -12.44 -1.86
C ASP A 299 12.59 -11.14 -1.76
N ILE A 300 12.10 -10.13 -1.04
CA ILE A 300 12.80 -8.87 -0.78
C ILE A 300 14.08 -9.12 0.03
N GLU A 301 14.02 -9.92 1.11
CA GLU A 301 15.19 -10.26 1.93
C GLU A 301 16.24 -11.11 1.20
N ALA A 302 15.79 -12.03 0.35
CA ALA A 302 16.71 -12.87 -0.44
C ALA A 302 17.47 -12.05 -1.49
N GLU A 303 16.87 -10.98 -2.00
CA GLU A 303 17.49 -10.09 -2.96
C GLU A 303 18.44 -9.08 -2.30
N GLU A 304 18.14 -8.59 -1.09
CA GLU A 304 19.03 -7.69 -0.34
C GLU A 304 20.28 -8.39 0.24
N ASN A 305 20.19 -9.68 0.56
CA ASN A 305 21.26 -10.41 1.26
C ASN A 305 22.02 -11.42 0.39
N GLY A 306 21.73 -11.53 -0.90
CA GLY A 306 22.31 -12.51 -1.79
C GLY A 306 21.84 -13.95 -1.48
N ALA A 307 21.48 -14.72 -2.50
CA ALA A 307 20.92 -16.05 -2.38
C ALA A 307 21.73 -16.97 -1.44
N GLY A 308 21.29 -17.15 -0.21
CA GLY A 308 21.95 -18.09 0.69
C GLY A 308 21.51 -18.19 2.14
N LYS A 309 20.55 -17.43 2.67
CA LYS A 309 20.15 -17.56 4.08
C LYS A 309 18.64 -17.62 4.30
N LYS A 310 18.20 -18.74 4.85
CA LYS A 310 16.80 -19.12 5.05
C LYS A 310 16.12 -18.64 6.36
N ASP A 311 16.77 -17.84 7.22
CA ASP A 311 16.40 -17.78 8.64
C ASP A 311 15.98 -16.41 9.20
N THR A 312 15.37 -15.47 8.43
CA THR A 312 15.15 -14.11 8.90
C THR A 312 13.72 -13.72 9.31
N ILE A 313 12.71 -14.54 9.03
CA ILE A 313 11.31 -14.18 9.23
C ILE A 313 10.84 -14.31 10.69
N ASP A 314 11.45 -15.20 11.47
CA ASP A 314 11.05 -15.44 12.85
C ASP A 314 11.44 -14.30 13.83
N SER A 315 12.36 -13.40 13.43
CA SER A 315 12.79 -12.28 14.27
C SER A 315 11.87 -11.02 14.23
N PHE A 316 10.88 -11.02 13.33
CA PHE A 316 9.89 -9.94 13.24
C PHE A 316 8.62 -10.19 14.07
N GLU A 317 8.61 -11.25 14.85
CA GLU A 317 7.43 -11.69 15.58
C GLU A 317 7.01 -10.73 16.71
N ASP A 318 7.88 -9.84 17.15
CA ASP A 318 7.68 -8.99 18.35
C ASP A 318 7.80 -7.48 18.04
N PHE A 319 7.32 -7.02 16.87
CA PHE A 319 7.36 -5.61 16.55
C PHE A 319 6.11 -4.88 17.06
N ASP A 320 6.23 -4.25 18.22
CA ASP A 320 5.27 -3.30 18.76
C ASP A 320 5.86 -1.88 18.62
N GLU A 321 5.12 -0.95 18.02
CA GLU A 321 5.56 0.44 17.83
C GLU A 321 5.85 1.16 19.12
N GLU A 322 5.10 0.84 20.18
CA GLU A 322 5.32 1.37 21.52
C GLU A 322 6.62 0.86 22.15
N MET A 323 7.15 -0.22 21.62
CA MET A 323 8.39 -0.86 22.09
C MET A 323 9.58 -0.63 21.16
N LEU A 324 9.46 0.30 20.19
CA LEU A 324 10.57 0.72 19.35
C LEU A 324 11.69 1.31 20.21
N PRO A 325 12.92 0.81 20.07
CA PRO A 325 14.06 1.40 20.77
C PRO A 325 14.51 2.72 20.11
N ILE A 326 13.58 3.53 19.65
CA ILE A 326 13.81 4.84 19.00
C ILE A 326 13.15 5.90 19.86
N THR A 327 13.89 6.97 20.13
CA THR A 327 13.35 8.12 20.85
C THR A 327 12.85 9.15 19.84
N THR A 328 11.58 9.54 19.93
CA THR A 328 10.98 10.56 19.06
C THR A 328 9.95 11.39 19.81
N ASP A 329 9.75 12.61 19.32
CA ASP A 329 8.73 13.53 19.83
C ASP A 329 7.35 13.31 19.18
N HIS A 330 7.29 12.77 17.96
CA HIS A 330 6.05 12.59 17.20
C HIS A 330 6.11 11.35 16.31
N TYR A 331 4.96 10.73 16.09
CA TYR A 331 4.78 9.69 15.08
C TYR A 331 3.79 10.15 14.01
N LEU A 332 4.17 10.01 12.74
CA LEU A 332 3.30 10.25 11.59
C LEU A 332 3.18 8.96 10.76
N TYR A 333 1.97 8.51 10.57
CA TYR A 333 1.68 7.30 9.81
C TYR A 333 1.07 7.68 8.46
N LEU A 334 1.65 7.18 7.38
CA LEU A 334 1.21 7.45 6.01
C LEU A 334 0.74 6.16 5.37
N SER A 335 -0.49 6.15 4.86
CA SER A 335 -0.99 5.04 4.09
C SER A 335 -2.05 5.50 3.08
N GLY A 336 -2.11 4.84 1.93
CA GLY A 336 -3.18 5.03 0.95
C GLY A 336 -4.39 4.12 1.21
N THR A 337 -4.23 3.14 2.09
CA THR A 337 -5.23 2.11 2.38
C THR A 337 -5.03 1.59 3.82
N PRO A 338 -5.14 2.45 4.85
CA PRO A 338 -4.87 2.04 6.23
C PRO A 338 -6.08 1.36 6.88
N PHE A 339 -6.84 0.55 6.12
CA PHE A 339 -8.13 0.03 6.57
C PHE A 339 -8.04 -0.77 7.85
N ARG A 340 -6.97 -1.53 8.02
CA ARG A 340 -6.77 -2.32 9.23
C ARG A 340 -6.45 -1.45 10.43
N ALA A 341 -5.60 -0.44 10.28
CA ALA A 341 -5.31 0.51 11.34
C ALA A 341 -6.57 1.30 11.76
N ILE A 342 -7.37 1.72 10.76
CA ILE A 342 -8.63 2.39 11.02
C ILE A 342 -9.65 1.41 11.65
N SER A 343 -9.82 0.24 11.07
CA SER A 343 -10.80 -0.74 11.55
C SER A 343 -10.41 -1.40 12.88
N SER A 344 -9.13 -1.46 13.21
CA SER A 344 -8.67 -1.95 14.51
C SER A 344 -8.87 -0.94 15.65
N GLY A 345 -9.19 0.32 15.30
CA GLY A 345 -9.37 1.38 16.28
C GLY A 345 -8.06 1.87 16.90
N GLU A 346 -6.93 1.71 16.22
CA GLU A 346 -5.63 2.26 16.71
C GLU A 346 -5.63 3.78 16.76
N PHE A 347 -6.45 4.43 15.93
CA PHE A 347 -6.54 5.87 15.81
C PHE A 347 -7.96 6.33 16.08
N ILE A 348 -8.13 7.38 16.86
CA ILE A 348 -9.38 8.10 17.01
C ILE A 348 -9.55 9.10 15.87
N GLU A 349 -10.77 9.60 15.63
CA GLU A 349 -11.09 10.48 14.51
C GLU A 349 -10.24 11.76 14.48
N GLU A 350 -9.93 12.33 15.64
CA GLU A 350 -9.08 13.51 15.77
C GLU A 350 -7.64 13.28 15.29
N GLN A 351 -7.18 12.03 15.33
CA GLN A 351 -5.84 11.60 14.92
C GLN A 351 -5.76 11.19 13.46
N ILE A 352 -6.86 11.30 12.70
CA ILE A 352 -6.93 10.85 11.32
C ILE A 352 -7.21 12.03 10.39
N PHE A 353 -6.45 12.12 9.32
CA PHE A 353 -6.80 12.92 8.15
C PHE A 353 -7.17 11.98 7.02
N ASN A 354 -8.34 12.18 6.43
CA ASN A 354 -8.86 11.37 5.34
C ASN A 354 -8.84 12.15 4.02
N TRP A 355 -8.25 11.54 2.97
CA TRP A 355 -8.36 11.98 1.58
C TRP A 355 -8.48 10.76 0.67
N THR A 356 -9.70 10.41 0.36
CA THR A 356 -10.05 9.20 -0.36
C THR A 356 -10.23 9.44 -1.85
N TYR A 357 -10.50 8.40 -2.63
CA TYR A 357 -10.82 8.54 -4.04
C TYR A 357 -12.09 9.36 -4.32
N PRO A 358 -13.21 9.16 -3.60
CA PRO A 358 -14.36 10.05 -3.71
C PRO A 358 -14.04 11.53 -3.44
N ASP A 359 -13.25 11.82 -2.39
CA ASP A 359 -12.89 13.19 -2.03
C ASP A 359 -12.12 13.88 -3.16
N GLU A 360 -11.17 13.18 -3.77
CA GLU A 360 -10.42 13.67 -4.92
C GLU A 360 -11.33 13.96 -6.12
N GLN A 361 -12.25 13.06 -6.44
CA GLN A 361 -13.17 13.24 -7.57
C GLN A 361 -14.21 14.31 -7.28
N LYS A 362 -14.69 14.44 -6.04
CA LYS A 362 -15.53 15.57 -5.60
C LYS A 362 -14.80 16.90 -5.79
N ALA A 363 -13.55 16.98 -5.33
CA ALA A 363 -12.74 18.18 -5.49
C ALA A 363 -12.48 18.52 -6.96
N LYS A 364 -12.23 17.50 -7.80
CA LYS A 364 -12.08 17.67 -9.25
C LYS A 364 -13.34 18.24 -9.90
N ALA A 365 -14.52 17.72 -9.53
CA ALA A 365 -15.79 18.14 -10.08
C ALA A 365 -16.25 19.52 -9.57
N ALA A 366 -15.94 19.85 -8.32
CA ALA A 366 -16.32 21.11 -7.67
C ALA A 366 -15.37 22.28 -7.97
N TRP A 367 -14.25 22.04 -8.68
CA TRP A 367 -13.28 23.09 -8.96
C TRP A 367 -13.84 24.16 -9.90
N LEU A 368 -13.83 25.39 -9.44
CA LEU A 368 -14.32 26.53 -10.21
C LEU A 368 -13.18 27.15 -11.03
N SER A 369 -13.46 27.53 -12.27
CA SER A 369 -12.47 28.14 -13.18
C SER A 369 -11.88 29.46 -12.67
N GLU A 370 -12.57 30.16 -11.81
CA GLU A 370 -12.10 31.39 -11.13
C GLU A 370 -10.92 31.09 -10.13
N ASN A 371 -10.77 29.86 -9.70
CA ASN A 371 -9.65 29.43 -8.86
C ASN A 371 -8.37 29.07 -9.67
N GLY A 372 -8.38 29.36 -10.98
CA GLY A 372 -7.29 29.03 -11.88
C GLY A 372 -7.38 27.61 -12.46
N SER A 373 -6.24 27.05 -12.91
CA SER A 373 -6.20 25.71 -13.48
C SER A 373 -6.54 24.66 -12.43
N ASN A 374 -7.42 23.70 -12.80
CA ASN A 374 -7.81 22.62 -11.90
C ASN A 374 -6.62 21.66 -11.65
N PRO A 375 -6.08 21.57 -10.44
CA PRO A 375 -4.92 20.72 -10.12
C PRO A 375 -5.25 19.23 -10.19
N TYR A 376 -6.54 18.87 -10.25
CA TYR A 376 -7.00 17.49 -10.36
C TYR A 376 -7.39 17.10 -11.80
N ALA A 377 -7.32 18.03 -12.76
CA ALA A 377 -7.81 17.81 -14.13
C ALA A 377 -7.19 16.57 -14.79
N SER A 378 -5.89 16.33 -14.55
CA SER A 378 -5.13 15.22 -15.13
C SER A 378 -5.40 13.86 -14.48
N LEU A 379 -6.09 13.81 -13.33
CA LEU A 379 -6.40 12.57 -12.64
C LEU A 379 -7.53 11.83 -13.35
N PRO A 380 -7.33 10.63 -13.90
CA PRO A 380 -8.37 9.93 -14.64
C PRO A 380 -9.47 9.41 -13.71
N GLN A 381 -10.70 9.42 -14.21
CA GLN A 381 -11.81 8.74 -13.55
C GLN A 381 -11.70 7.23 -13.77
N MET A 382 -11.89 6.45 -12.72
CA MET A 382 -11.92 4.99 -12.83
C MET A 382 -13.34 4.51 -13.16
N LYS A 383 -13.40 3.46 -14.00
CA LYS A 383 -14.61 2.69 -14.28
C LYS A 383 -14.32 1.21 -14.06
N MET A 384 -15.26 0.50 -13.48
CA MET A 384 -15.12 -0.92 -13.19
C MET A 384 -16.07 -1.74 -14.04
N PHE A 385 -15.54 -2.79 -14.64
CA PHE A 385 -16.29 -3.78 -15.38
C PHE A 385 -16.15 -5.14 -14.72
N THR A 386 -17.26 -5.76 -14.38
CA THR A 386 -17.28 -7.12 -13.85
C THR A 386 -18.04 -8.04 -14.79
N TYR A 387 -17.57 -9.28 -14.93
CA TYR A 387 -18.12 -10.23 -15.89
C TYR A 387 -18.40 -11.57 -15.23
N THR A 388 -19.65 -12.03 -15.32
CA THR A 388 -19.96 -13.44 -15.10
C THR A 388 -19.57 -14.19 -16.37
N LEU A 389 -18.64 -15.14 -16.24
CA LEU A 389 -18.16 -15.93 -17.36
C LEU A 389 -19.22 -16.95 -17.83
N PRO A 390 -19.22 -17.35 -19.13
CA PRO A 390 -20.04 -18.44 -19.63
C PRO A 390 -19.82 -19.74 -18.84
N GLU A 391 -20.86 -20.53 -18.65
CA GLU A 391 -20.82 -21.76 -17.85
C GLU A 391 -19.75 -22.76 -18.37
N SER A 392 -19.58 -22.83 -19.69
CA SER A 392 -18.56 -23.64 -20.35
C SER A 392 -17.10 -23.23 -20.04
N ILE A 393 -16.90 -22.07 -19.44
CA ILE A 393 -15.60 -21.58 -19.00
C ILE A 393 -15.47 -21.67 -17.48
N ARG A 394 -16.50 -21.24 -16.74
CA ARG A 394 -16.42 -21.12 -15.28
C ARG A 394 -16.54 -22.45 -14.54
N ALA A 395 -17.22 -23.45 -15.09
CA ALA A 395 -17.50 -24.73 -14.41
C ALA A 395 -16.27 -25.45 -13.86
N ILE A 396 -15.08 -25.24 -14.46
CA ILE A 396 -13.82 -25.85 -14.01
C ILE A 396 -13.31 -25.29 -12.68
N ALA A 397 -13.74 -24.07 -12.34
CA ALA A 397 -13.23 -23.32 -11.20
C ALA A 397 -14.35 -22.81 -10.27
N GLU A 398 -15.54 -23.36 -10.38
CA GLU A 398 -16.61 -23.14 -9.41
C GLU A 398 -16.35 -24.05 -8.22
N LEU A 399 -15.88 -23.46 -7.13
CA LEU A 399 -15.43 -24.16 -5.92
C LEU A 399 -16.19 -23.64 -4.71
N GLY A 400 -16.24 -24.51 -3.67
CA GLY A 400 -16.86 -24.17 -2.40
C GLY A 400 -18.35 -24.45 -2.35
N GLU A 401 -18.96 -24.10 -1.20
CA GLU A 401 -20.38 -24.40 -0.90
C GLU A 401 -21.35 -23.65 -1.82
N PHE A 402 -20.92 -22.48 -2.35
CA PHE A 402 -21.73 -21.59 -3.19
C PHE A 402 -21.29 -21.55 -4.65
N ASN A 403 -20.42 -22.46 -5.06
CA ASN A 403 -19.88 -22.52 -6.42
C ASN A 403 -19.30 -21.17 -6.89
N GLU A 404 -18.60 -20.46 -6.01
CA GLU A 404 -17.92 -19.22 -6.38
C GLU A 404 -16.78 -19.48 -7.38
N PHE A 405 -16.64 -18.59 -8.37
CA PHE A 405 -15.58 -18.70 -9.35
C PHE A 405 -14.22 -18.34 -8.74
N ASP A 406 -13.32 -19.32 -8.70
CA ASP A 406 -11.97 -19.17 -8.14
C ASP A 406 -10.94 -18.83 -9.21
N LEU A 407 -10.52 -17.54 -9.27
CA LEU A 407 -9.50 -17.07 -10.22
C LEU A 407 -8.14 -17.73 -9.98
N ASN A 408 -7.76 -18.02 -8.74
CA ASN A 408 -6.49 -18.67 -8.42
C ASN A 408 -6.46 -20.11 -8.93
N HIS A 409 -7.58 -20.81 -8.84
CA HIS A 409 -7.73 -22.15 -9.39
C HIS A 409 -7.77 -22.12 -10.92
N PHE A 410 -8.54 -21.20 -11.50
CA PHE A 410 -8.67 -21.05 -12.96
C PHE A 410 -7.33 -20.75 -13.63
N PHE A 411 -6.56 -19.80 -13.08
CA PHE A 411 -5.24 -19.44 -13.58
C PHE A 411 -4.09 -20.22 -12.92
N ALA A 412 -4.37 -21.36 -12.30
CA ALA A 412 -3.34 -22.20 -11.70
C ALA A 412 -2.37 -22.69 -12.78
N ALA A 413 -1.07 -22.51 -12.54
CA ALA A 413 -0.02 -22.86 -13.50
C ALA A 413 1.11 -23.61 -12.82
N GLU A 414 1.83 -24.39 -13.61
CA GLU A 414 3.02 -25.14 -13.20
C GLU A 414 4.17 -24.93 -14.17
N GLY A 415 5.38 -25.25 -13.74
CA GLY A 415 6.59 -25.02 -14.52
C GLY A 415 7.24 -23.67 -14.26
N LYS A 416 8.34 -23.38 -14.95
CA LYS A 416 9.13 -22.14 -14.81
C LYS A 416 9.51 -21.59 -16.20
N GLY A 417 9.47 -20.26 -16.34
CA GLY A 417 9.88 -19.59 -17.58
C GLY A 417 9.14 -20.12 -18.81
N ASP A 418 9.87 -20.43 -19.88
CA ASP A 418 9.29 -20.90 -21.16
C ASP A 418 8.60 -22.27 -21.05
N LYS A 419 8.79 -22.99 -19.95
CA LYS A 419 8.12 -24.27 -19.67
C LYS A 419 6.88 -24.14 -18.80
N ALA A 420 6.54 -22.93 -18.40
CA ALA A 420 5.35 -22.68 -17.60
C ALA A 420 4.09 -22.88 -18.44
N LYS A 421 3.10 -23.60 -17.88
CA LYS A 421 1.81 -23.87 -18.52
C LYS A 421 0.69 -23.80 -17.51
N PHE A 422 -0.50 -23.40 -17.95
CA PHE A 422 -1.70 -23.49 -17.13
C PHE A 422 -2.14 -24.94 -16.93
N LYS A 423 -2.63 -25.27 -15.74
CA LYS A 423 -3.26 -26.58 -15.49
C LYS A 423 -4.54 -26.76 -16.30
N HIS A 424 -5.24 -25.67 -16.56
CA HIS A 424 -6.50 -25.62 -17.30
C HIS A 424 -6.32 -24.80 -18.61
N GLU A 425 -5.24 -25.04 -19.36
CA GLU A 425 -4.85 -24.23 -20.53
C GLU A 425 -5.98 -24.07 -21.56
N GLU A 426 -6.79 -25.12 -21.81
CA GLU A 426 -7.91 -25.05 -22.76
C GLU A 426 -8.95 -24.01 -22.29
N TYR A 427 -9.26 -23.94 -21.01
CA TYR A 427 -10.24 -23.00 -20.47
C TYR A 427 -9.69 -21.57 -20.42
N VAL A 428 -8.42 -21.41 -20.10
CA VAL A 428 -7.74 -20.10 -20.19
C VAL A 428 -7.68 -19.62 -21.63
N GLN A 429 -7.49 -20.52 -22.62
CA GLN A 429 -7.58 -20.17 -24.03
C GLN A 429 -8.99 -19.71 -24.42
N LYS A 430 -10.04 -20.40 -23.99
CA LYS A 430 -11.43 -19.97 -24.20
C LYS A 430 -11.69 -18.58 -23.61
N TRP A 431 -11.14 -18.32 -22.43
CA TRP A 431 -11.21 -16.99 -21.79
C TRP A 431 -10.45 -15.92 -22.59
N LEU A 432 -9.25 -16.21 -23.11
CA LEU A 432 -8.51 -15.31 -24.01
C LEU A 432 -9.30 -15.01 -25.28
N ASP A 433 -9.98 -16.03 -25.83
CA ASP A 433 -10.85 -15.87 -27.00
C ASP A 433 -12.09 -15.03 -26.68
N LEU A 434 -12.65 -15.17 -25.48
CA LEU A 434 -13.79 -14.39 -25.00
C LEU A 434 -13.44 -12.90 -24.90
N ILE A 435 -12.36 -12.55 -24.21
CA ILE A 435 -12.00 -11.14 -23.99
C ILE A 435 -11.60 -10.40 -25.27
N ARG A 436 -11.20 -11.11 -26.33
CA ARG A 436 -10.94 -10.55 -27.66
C ARG A 436 -12.12 -10.69 -28.64
N GLY A 437 -13.28 -11.20 -28.18
CA GLY A 437 -14.49 -11.32 -28.98
C GLY A 437 -14.47 -12.44 -30.02
N SER A 438 -13.53 -13.39 -29.96
CA SER A 438 -13.43 -14.52 -30.91
C SER A 438 -13.99 -15.84 -30.35
N TYR A 439 -14.47 -15.82 -29.12
CA TYR A 439 -15.11 -16.97 -28.50
C TYR A 439 -16.40 -17.35 -29.23
N ARG A 440 -16.57 -18.63 -29.48
CA ARG A 440 -17.79 -19.18 -30.05
C ARG A 440 -18.64 -19.77 -28.95
N ASP A 441 -19.78 -19.13 -28.71
CA ASP A 441 -20.72 -19.55 -27.70
C ASP A 441 -21.23 -20.97 -27.97
N THR A 442 -21.38 -21.74 -26.88
CA THR A 442 -22.04 -23.05 -26.97
C THR A 442 -23.55 -22.87 -27.08
N ILE A 443 -24.28 -23.95 -27.41
CA ILE A 443 -25.75 -23.92 -27.47
C ILE A 443 -26.34 -23.49 -26.13
N ILE A 444 -25.74 -23.93 -25.04
CA ILE A 444 -26.16 -23.58 -23.66
C ILE A 444 -25.92 -22.09 -23.37
N ASP A 445 -24.76 -21.58 -23.75
CA ASP A 445 -24.41 -20.17 -23.60
C ASP A 445 -25.39 -19.29 -24.41
N ASN A 446 -25.72 -19.67 -25.63
CA ASN A 446 -26.65 -18.95 -26.51
C ASN A 446 -28.10 -18.90 -25.96
N LEU A 447 -28.50 -19.90 -25.18
CA LEU A 447 -29.84 -19.91 -24.56
C LEU A 447 -29.96 -18.92 -23.39
N LYS A 448 -28.84 -18.61 -22.75
CA LYS A 448 -28.77 -17.69 -21.58
C LYS A 448 -28.38 -16.25 -21.94
N GLN A 449 -27.78 -16.04 -23.10
CA GLN A 449 -27.28 -14.73 -23.52
C GLN A 449 -28.38 -13.82 -24.08
N GLY A 450 -28.29 -12.55 -23.73
CA GLY A 450 -29.05 -11.48 -24.38
C GLY A 450 -28.60 -11.23 -25.81
N LYS A 451 -29.35 -10.38 -26.54
CA LYS A 451 -29.07 -10.07 -27.95
C LYS A 451 -27.76 -9.27 -28.16
N GLU A 452 -27.30 -8.56 -27.13
CA GLU A 452 -26.10 -7.72 -27.20
C GLU A 452 -24.94 -8.36 -26.42
N LYS A 453 -23.79 -8.51 -27.09
CA LYS A 453 -22.58 -8.97 -26.42
C LYS A 453 -22.03 -7.84 -25.51
N PRO A 454 -21.54 -8.18 -24.31
CA PRO A 454 -20.95 -7.16 -23.43
C PRO A 454 -19.66 -6.60 -24.04
N PRO A 455 -19.33 -5.33 -23.76
CA PRO A 455 -18.06 -4.75 -24.16
C PRO A 455 -16.91 -5.43 -23.41
N MET A 456 -16.20 -6.33 -24.10
CA MET A 456 -15.01 -7.00 -23.54
C MET A 456 -13.75 -6.17 -23.77
N PRO A 457 -12.70 -6.29 -22.91
CA PRO A 457 -11.52 -5.43 -22.94
C PRO A 457 -10.86 -5.29 -24.31
N PHE A 458 -10.79 -6.38 -25.08
CA PHE A 458 -10.10 -6.41 -26.37
C PHE A 458 -11.04 -6.71 -27.54
N SER A 459 -12.34 -6.58 -27.37
CA SER A 459 -13.35 -6.74 -28.44
C SER A 459 -14.11 -5.45 -28.76
N ASP A 460 -14.30 -4.59 -27.79
CA ASP A 460 -14.98 -3.31 -27.97
C ASP A 460 -14.00 -2.28 -28.55
N VAL A 461 -14.36 -1.66 -29.66
CA VAL A 461 -13.51 -0.70 -30.38
C VAL A 461 -13.15 0.52 -29.51
N ARG A 462 -14.07 0.95 -28.65
CA ARG A 462 -13.85 2.08 -27.74
C ARG A 462 -12.80 1.74 -26.69
N LEU A 463 -12.86 0.52 -26.15
CA LEU A 463 -11.88 0.03 -25.19
C LEU A 463 -10.53 -0.25 -25.83
N LEU A 464 -10.49 -0.83 -27.03
CA LEU A 464 -9.22 -1.07 -27.76
C LEU A 464 -8.42 0.21 -27.98
N GLY A 465 -9.09 1.34 -28.23
CA GLY A 465 -8.44 2.64 -28.44
C GLY A 465 -7.72 3.15 -27.19
N VAL A 466 -8.20 2.81 -26.00
CA VAL A 466 -7.66 3.28 -24.71
C VAL A 466 -6.83 2.23 -23.96
N LEU A 467 -7.00 0.94 -24.28
CA LEU A 467 -6.30 -0.19 -23.63
C LEU A 467 -5.02 -0.60 -24.38
N GLN A 468 -4.26 0.38 -24.86
CA GLN A 468 -2.97 0.09 -25.51
C GLN A 468 -1.93 -0.43 -24.49
N HIS A 469 -2.02 0.00 -23.24
CA HIS A 469 -1.14 -0.41 -22.15
C HIS A 469 -1.96 -0.92 -20.99
N THR A 470 -1.81 -2.21 -20.67
CA THR A 470 -2.57 -2.85 -19.60
C THR A 470 -1.67 -3.55 -18.60
N PHE A 471 -2.15 -3.62 -17.36
CA PHE A 471 -1.52 -4.32 -16.27
C PHE A 471 -2.39 -5.52 -15.88
N TRP A 472 -1.84 -6.74 -15.90
CA TRP A 472 -2.57 -7.97 -15.59
C TRP A 472 -2.05 -8.55 -14.28
N TYR A 473 -2.92 -8.63 -13.30
CA TYR A 473 -2.60 -9.10 -11.97
C TYR A 473 -2.95 -10.58 -11.81
N LEU A 474 -1.95 -11.46 -11.85
CA LEU A 474 -2.05 -12.91 -11.90
C LEU A 474 -1.73 -13.56 -10.53
N PRO A 475 -2.14 -14.83 -10.30
CA PRO A 475 -1.97 -15.49 -9.00
C PRO A 475 -0.51 -15.65 -8.54
N ASN A 476 0.39 -16.03 -9.44
CA ASN A 476 1.79 -16.34 -9.11
C ASN A 476 2.72 -16.19 -10.30
N VAL A 477 4.01 -16.38 -10.06
CA VAL A 477 5.07 -16.26 -11.09
C VAL A 477 4.87 -17.23 -12.24
N ALA A 478 4.51 -18.49 -11.94
CA ALA A 478 4.28 -19.50 -12.98
C ALA A 478 3.12 -19.10 -13.90
N ALA A 479 2.04 -18.53 -13.34
CA ALA A 479 0.90 -18.03 -14.12
C ALA A 479 1.27 -16.85 -15.03
N CYS A 480 2.18 -15.95 -14.60
CA CYS A 480 2.67 -14.87 -15.45
C CYS A 480 3.42 -15.41 -16.69
N PHE A 481 4.31 -16.37 -16.48
CA PHE A 481 5.03 -17.00 -17.61
C PHE A 481 4.11 -17.86 -18.46
N ALA A 482 3.19 -18.63 -17.88
CA ALA A 482 2.21 -19.43 -18.62
C ALA A 482 1.32 -18.55 -19.49
N MET A 483 0.89 -17.38 -19.00
CA MET A 483 0.09 -16.43 -19.78
C MET A 483 0.89 -15.88 -20.96
N LYS A 484 2.13 -15.47 -20.77
CA LYS A 484 3.00 -15.05 -21.87
C LYS A 484 3.17 -16.17 -22.90
N ASN A 485 3.49 -17.38 -22.44
CA ASN A 485 3.70 -18.53 -23.34
C ASN A 485 2.44 -18.85 -24.16
N LEU A 486 1.27 -18.79 -23.52
CA LEU A 486 -0.01 -19.03 -24.19
C LEU A 486 -0.33 -17.93 -25.23
N MET A 487 -0.16 -16.67 -24.89
CA MET A 487 -0.38 -15.54 -25.79
C MET A 487 0.54 -15.57 -27.02
N MET A 488 1.75 -16.10 -26.88
CA MET A 488 2.73 -16.21 -27.99
C MET A 488 2.48 -17.41 -28.90
N GLN A 489 1.51 -18.27 -28.60
CA GLN A 489 1.14 -19.39 -29.49
C GLN A 489 0.47 -18.90 -30.78
N LYS A 490 0.59 -19.68 -31.87
CA LYS A 490 0.16 -19.28 -33.20
C LYS A 490 -1.32 -18.88 -33.32
N GLN A 491 -2.21 -19.49 -32.53
CA GLN A 491 -3.65 -19.17 -32.52
C GLN A 491 -3.94 -17.79 -31.86
N ASN A 492 -3.01 -17.24 -31.16
CA ASN A 492 -3.16 -16.00 -30.43
C ASN A 492 -2.49 -14.80 -31.10
N ARG A 493 -2.49 -14.75 -32.44
CA ARG A 493 -1.86 -13.69 -33.24
C ARG A 493 -2.25 -12.26 -32.84
N PHE A 494 -3.45 -12.07 -32.33
CA PHE A 494 -3.92 -10.77 -31.82
C PHE A 494 -2.97 -10.18 -30.78
N TYR A 495 -2.49 -11.02 -29.86
CA TYR A 495 -1.59 -10.57 -28.78
C TYR A 495 -0.15 -10.37 -29.24
N HIS A 496 0.22 -10.80 -30.46
CA HIS A 496 1.55 -10.58 -31.01
C HIS A 496 1.80 -9.11 -31.39
N ASP A 497 0.74 -8.29 -31.47
CA ASP A 497 0.85 -6.83 -31.66
C ASP A 497 1.19 -6.10 -30.35
N TYR A 498 1.27 -6.81 -29.24
CA TYR A 498 1.61 -6.29 -27.92
C TYR A 498 2.97 -6.81 -27.47
N ASP A 499 3.78 -5.92 -26.89
CA ASP A 499 4.95 -6.34 -26.11
C ASP A 499 4.49 -6.89 -24.76
N ILE A 500 4.70 -8.20 -24.55
CA ILE A 500 4.27 -8.90 -23.33
C ILE A 500 5.46 -8.99 -22.38
N ILE A 501 5.37 -8.22 -21.28
CA ILE A 501 6.44 -8.07 -20.29
C ILE A 501 6.04 -8.83 -19.01
N VAL A 502 6.89 -9.79 -18.58
CA VAL A 502 6.71 -10.49 -17.30
C VAL A 502 7.52 -9.78 -16.23
N CYS A 503 6.81 -9.16 -15.28
CA CYS A 503 7.38 -8.52 -14.09
C CYS A 503 7.04 -9.35 -12.84
N ALA A 504 7.64 -10.53 -12.76
CA ALA A 504 7.39 -11.49 -11.69
C ALA A 504 8.65 -12.33 -11.39
N GLY A 505 8.81 -12.72 -10.13
CA GLY A 505 9.96 -13.53 -9.68
C GLY A 505 11.24 -12.72 -9.49
N SER A 506 12.29 -13.37 -8.98
CA SER A 506 13.59 -12.75 -8.65
C SER A 506 14.29 -12.14 -9.86
N ALA A 507 14.16 -12.76 -11.03
CA ALA A 507 14.80 -12.29 -12.27
C ALA A 507 14.27 -10.91 -12.77
N ALA A 508 13.13 -10.46 -12.29
CA ALA A 508 12.55 -9.17 -12.68
C ALA A 508 13.16 -7.96 -11.92
N GLY A 509 14.03 -8.17 -10.95
CA GLY A 509 14.57 -7.12 -10.08
C GLY A 509 13.56 -6.62 -9.02
N ILE A 510 13.95 -5.61 -8.23
CA ILE A 510 13.11 -5.01 -7.18
C ILE A 510 12.75 -3.57 -7.53
N GLY A 511 11.53 -3.15 -7.20
CA GLY A 511 11.12 -1.74 -7.29
C GLY A 511 11.34 -1.14 -8.67
N VAL A 512 12.25 -0.17 -8.75
CA VAL A 512 12.56 0.54 -10.01
C VAL A 512 13.19 -0.38 -11.06
N ASP A 513 13.98 -1.35 -10.65
CA ASP A 513 14.63 -2.30 -11.59
C ASP A 513 13.59 -3.18 -12.29
N ALA A 514 12.55 -3.60 -11.56
CA ALA A 514 11.42 -4.33 -12.15
C ALA A 514 10.61 -3.47 -13.14
N LEU A 515 10.68 -2.16 -13.04
CA LEU A 515 9.99 -1.23 -13.92
C LEU A 515 10.78 -0.97 -15.23
N THR A 516 12.09 -1.11 -15.20
CA THR A 516 12.96 -0.81 -16.35
C THR A 516 12.55 -1.53 -17.65
N PRO A 517 12.25 -2.84 -17.66
CA PRO A 517 11.77 -3.53 -18.87
C PRO A 517 10.43 -3.00 -19.37
N VAL A 518 9.55 -2.59 -18.46
CA VAL A 518 8.23 -2.00 -18.82
C VAL A 518 8.43 -0.66 -19.51
N GLN A 519 9.27 0.21 -18.94
CA GLN A 519 9.56 1.52 -19.49
C GLN A 519 10.28 1.41 -20.85
N ALA A 520 11.20 0.48 -20.98
CA ALA A 520 11.92 0.25 -22.24
C ALA A 520 10.98 -0.21 -23.38
N ALA A 521 10.06 -1.15 -23.10
CA ALA A 521 9.09 -1.62 -24.08
C ALA A 521 8.02 -0.56 -24.40
N MET A 522 7.66 0.24 -23.42
CA MET A 522 6.60 1.24 -23.53
C MET A 522 7.06 2.50 -24.27
N GLY A 523 8.32 2.90 -24.12
CA GLY A 523 8.86 4.11 -24.70
C GLY A 523 8.07 5.35 -24.28
N ASN A 524 7.58 6.12 -25.27
CA ASN A 524 6.69 7.27 -25.03
C ASN A 524 5.22 6.86 -24.79
N GLY A 525 4.86 5.60 -25.01
CA GLY A 525 3.51 5.06 -24.83
C GLY A 525 2.50 5.43 -25.90
N LEU A 526 2.87 6.24 -26.90
CA LEU A 526 1.92 6.69 -27.94
C LEU A 526 1.89 5.77 -29.16
N GLU A 527 2.99 5.09 -29.44
CA GLU A 527 3.18 4.28 -30.66
C GLU A 527 3.32 2.78 -30.34
N THR A 528 3.35 2.43 -29.09
CA THR A 528 3.57 1.07 -28.59
C THR A 528 2.32 0.50 -27.95
N LYS A 529 2.27 -0.83 -27.84
CA LYS A 529 1.22 -1.54 -27.09
C LYS A 529 1.88 -2.53 -26.16
N THR A 530 1.53 -2.51 -24.88
CA THR A 530 2.14 -3.40 -23.89
C THR A 530 1.12 -4.11 -23.00
N ILE A 531 1.41 -5.35 -22.67
CA ILE A 531 0.73 -6.10 -21.61
C ILE A 531 1.76 -6.45 -20.55
N THR A 532 1.62 -5.85 -19.37
CA THR A 532 2.50 -6.12 -18.23
C THR A 532 1.87 -7.17 -17.34
N LEU A 533 2.53 -8.32 -17.18
CA LEU A 533 2.08 -9.45 -16.36
C LEU A 533 2.82 -9.43 -15.02
N SER A 534 2.09 -9.38 -13.91
CA SER A 534 2.68 -9.35 -12.56
C SER A 534 1.80 -10.10 -11.56
N CYS A 535 2.42 -10.58 -10.47
CA CYS A 535 1.73 -11.28 -9.39
C CYS A 535 1.89 -10.62 -8.01
N GLY A 536 2.54 -9.44 -7.95
CA GLY A 536 2.77 -8.69 -6.71
C GLY A 536 3.73 -7.53 -6.92
N LYS A 537 4.78 -7.72 -7.70
CA LYS A 537 5.69 -6.63 -8.10
C LYS A 537 4.91 -5.57 -8.88
N LEU A 538 5.28 -4.32 -8.74
CA LEU A 538 4.63 -3.17 -9.38
C LEU A 538 3.19 -2.86 -8.90
N THR A 539 2.62 -3.61 -7.95
CA THR A 539 1.32 -3.27 -7.35
C THR A 539 1.41 -2.07 -6.42
N THR A 540 2.60 -1.74 -5.92
CA THR A 540 2.84 -0.59 -5.03
C THR A 540 4.14 0.13 -5.41
N GLY A 541 4.28 1.39 -5.00
CA GLY A 541 5.53 2.17 -5.13
C GLY A 541 5.94 2.61 -6.54
N VAL A 542 5.17 2.30 -7.60
CA VAL A 542 5.51 2.63 -8.98
C VAL A 542 4.46 3.51 -9.65
N SER A 543 4.90 4.26 -10.66
CA SER A 543 4.08 5.17 -11.46
C SER A 543 4.33 4.91 -12.94
N VAL A 544 3.29 4.44 -13.64
CA VAL A 544 3.35 4.18 -15.08
C VAL A 544 2.18 4.89 -15.76
N PRO A 545 2.41 6.11 -16.28
CA PRO A 545 1.34 6.93 -16.85
C PRO A 545 0.52 6.24 -17.95
N PRO A 546 1.11 5.47 -18.91
CA PRO A 546 0.35 4.87 -19.99
C PRO A 546 -0.58 3.72 -19.58
N TRP A 547 -0.40 3.08 -18.40
CA TRP A 547 -1.34 2.05 -17.98
C TRP A 547 -2.76 2.62 -17.84
N SER A 548 -3.67 2.15 -18.68
CA SER A 548 -5.07 2.60 -18.73
C SER A 548 -6.07 1.55 -18.28
N GLY A 549 -5.67 0.29 -18.21
CA GLY A 549 -6.53 -0.80 -17.74
C GLY A 549 -5.79 -1.82 -16.91
N VAL A 550 -6.46 -2.31 -15.86
CA VAL A 550 -6.00 -3.43 -15.04
C VAL A 550 -6.97 -4.60 -15.15
N LEU A 551 -6.44 -5.81 -15.39
CA LEU A 551 -7.20 -7.05 -15.33
C LEU A 551 -6.88 -7.74 -14.01
N MET A 552 -7.91 -7.91 -13.18
CA MET A 552 -7.82 -8.61 -11.89
C MET A 552 -8.04 -10.11 -12.14
N LEU A 553 -6.95 -10.85 -12.29
CA LEU A 553 -6.95 -12.28 -12.63
C LEU A 553 -6.52 -13.14 -11.42
N ARG A 554 -6.68 -12.60 -10.23
CA ARG A 554 -6.34 -13.24 -8.98
C ARG A 554 -7.41 -12.94 -7.94
N ASN A 555 -7.71 -13.93 -7.09
CA ASN A 555 -8.49 -13.69 -5.89
C ASN A 555 -7.70 -12.76 -4.95
N SER A 556 -8.34 -11.70 -4.51
CA SER A 556 -7.82 -10.82 -3.48
C SER A 556 -8.74 -10.87 -2.29
N SER A 557 -8.22 -11.27 -1.13
CA SER A 557 -8.96 -11.30 0.13
C SER A 557 -8.97 -9.95 0.85
N SER A 558 -8.04 -9.06 0.47
CA SER A 558 -7.87 -7.75 1.08
C SER A 558 -8.33 -6.64 0.15
N PRO A 559 -9.27 -5.77 0.57
CA PRO A 559 -9.65 -4.58 -0.19
C PRO A 559 -8.45 -3.64 -0.39
N GLU A 560 -7.49 -3.62 0.54
CA GLU A 560 -6.27 -2.87 0.44
C GLU A 560 -5.47 -3.27 -0.79
N THR A 561 -5.12 -4.56 -0.91
CA THR A 561 -4.35 -5.09 -2.05
C THR A 561 -5.09 -4.90 -3.37
N TYR A 562 -6.40 -5.11 -3.36
CA TYR A 562 -7.26 -4.93 -4.53
C TYR A 562 -7.18 -3.50 -5.05
N PHE A 563 -7.47 -2.51 -4.20
CA PHE A 563 -7.49 -1.12 -4.61
C PHE A 563 -6.11 -0.51 -4.78
N GLN A 564 -5.08 -0.99 -4.08
CA GLN A 564 -3.69 -0.61 -4.39
C GLN A 564 -3.31 -1.01 -5.81
N THR A 565 -3.72 -2.20 -6.25
CA THR A 565 -3.50 -2.66 -7.62
C THR A 565 -4.34 -1.86 -8.61
N ALA A 566 -5.63 -1.63 -8.31
CA ALA A 566 -6.54 -0.84 -9.14
C ALA A 566 -6.05 0.60 -9.35
N PHE A 567 -5.57 1.27 -8.30
CA PHE A 567 -5.08 2.64 -8.40
C PHE A 567 -3.79 2.80 -9.23
N ARG A 568 -3.13 1.72 -9.65
CA ARG A 568 -1.97 1.82 -10.57
C ARG A 568 -2.35 2.45 -11.90
N VAL A 569 -3.54 2.14 -12.42
CA VAL A 569 -4.00 2.70 -13.70
C VAL A 569 -4.49 4.14 -13.58
N GLN A 570 -4.67 4.67 -12.38
CA GLN A 570 -5.06 6.05 -12.13
C GLN A 570 -3.88 7.05 -12.21
N THR A 571 -2.67 6.60 -12.57
CA THR A 571 -1.54 7.51 -12.79
C THR A 571 -1.87 8.49 -13.91
N PRO A 572 -1.78 9.80 -13.72
CA PRO A 572 -2.00 10.79 -14.77
C PRO A 572 -1.08 10.56 -15.97
N TRP A 573 -1.61 10.72 -17.18
CA TRP A 573 -0.83 10.71 -18.41
C TRP A 573 -1.06 12.01 -19.15
N VAL A 574 -0.06 12.88 -19.09
CA VAL A 574 -0.10 14.24 -19.65
C VAL A 574 1.12 14.41 -20.56
N LEU A 575 0.89 14.91 -21.74
CA LEU A 575 1.94 15.35 -22.64
C LEU A 575 2.24 16.82 -22.38
N LYS A 576 3.53 17.17 -22.28
CA LYS A 576 4.00 18.54 -22.11
C LYS A 576 4.62 19.03 -23.41
N ASN A 577 4.05 20.08 -23.97
CA ASN A 577 4.58 20.75 -25.14
C ASN A 577 5.04 22.17 -24.77
N PRO A 578 6.33 22.37 -24.45
CA PRO A 578 6.86 23.67 -24.03
C PRO A 578 6.77 24.76 -25.11
N ALA A 579 6.66 24.33 -26.39
CA ALA A 579 6.61 25.24 -27.54
C ALA A 579 5.18 25.70 -27.88
N ALA A 580 4.14 25.13 -27.24
CA ALA A 580 2.75 25.49 -27.48
C ALA A 580 2.33 26.71 -26.63
N ASP A 581 1.25 27.35 -27.04
CA ASP A 581 0.58 28.41 -26.25
C ASP A 581 0.19 27.89 -24.86
N ALA A 582 0.05 28.78 -23.89
CA ALA A 582 -0.17 28.44 -22.49
C ALA A 582 -1.32 27.45 -22.26
N GLU A 583 -2.38 27.53 -23.08
CA GLU A 583 -3.55 26.66 -23.02
C GLU A 583 -3.31 25.23 -23.56
N ARG A 584 -2.30 25.04 -24.41
CA ARG A 584 -1.93 23.78 -25.06
C ARG A 584 -0.62 23.18 -24.58
N ARG A 585 -0.03 23.76 -23.53
CA ARG A 585 1.25 23.28 -22.97
C ARG A 585 1.13 21.89 -22.34
N GLU A 586 -0.07 21.56 -21.86
CA GLU A 586 -0.36 20.26 -21.26
C GLU A 586 -1.60 19.65 -21.91
N GLU A 587 -1.44 18.47 -22.48
CA GLU A 587 -2.51 17.69 -23.06
C GLU A 587 -2.75 16.43 -22.23
N ILE A 588 -3.97 16.26 -21.73
CA ILE A 588 -4.36 15.11 -20.92
C ILE A 588 -4.71 13.97 -21.89
N VAL A 589 -3.83 12.97 -21.96
CA VAL A 589 -4.01 11.80 -22.84
C VAL A 589 -5.02 10.81 -22.25
N LYS A 590 -5.01 10.64 -20.95
CA LYS A 590 -5.83 9.68 -20.25
C LYS A 590 -6.85 10.37 -19.35
N GLN A 591 -8.10 10.37 -19.74
CA GLN A 591 -9.22 10.94 -18.95
C GLN A 591 -9.92 9.88 -18.09
N GLU A 592 -9.89 8.62 -18.55
CA GLU A 592 -10.51 7.48 -17.86
C GLU A 592 -9.52 6.33 -17.75
N CYS A 593 -9.73 5.47 -16.76
CA CYS A 593 -9.00 4.22 -16.61
C CYS A 593 -9.94 3.12 -16.11
N TYR A 594 -9.56 1.86 -16.32
CA TYR A 594 -10.49 0.76 -16.26
C TYR A 594 -9.98 -0.38 -15.39
N ILE A 595 -10.92 -0.95 -14.61
CA ILE A 595 -10.73 -2.16 -13.84
C ILE A 595 -11.60 -3.24 -14.48
N PHE A 596 -11.02 -4.40 -14.78
CA PHE A 596 -11.74 -5.56 -15.32
C PHE A 596 -11.60 -6.72 -14.34
N ASP A 597 -12.73 -7.27 -13.91
CA ASP A 597 -12.78 -8.41 -13.01
C ASP A 597 -13.74 -9.48 -13.53
N PHE A 598 -13.35 -10.74 -13.40
CA PHE A 598 -14.09 -11.88 -13.91
C PHE A 598 -14.70 -12.76 -12.81
N ALA A 599 -14.71 -12.24 -11.57
CA ALA A 599 -15.35 -12.83 -10.41
C ALA A 599 -16.22 -11.77 -9.69
N PRO A 600 -17.43 -11.44 -10.23
CA PRO A 600 -18.25 -10.32 -9.77
C PRO A 600 -18.50 -10.30 -8.27
N ASN A 601 -18.88 -11.44 -7.69
CA ASN A 601 -19.20 -11.54 -6.26
C ASN A 601 -18.01 -11.13 -5.39
N ARG A 602 -16.81 -11.62 -5.73
CA ARG A 602 -15.57 -11.28 -5.00
C ARG A 602 -15.17 -9.83 -5.21
N ALA A 603 -15.25 -9.34 -6.45
CA ALA A 603 -14.93 -7.97 -6.80
C ALA A 603 -15.82 -6.96 -6.05
N LEU A 604 -17.13 -7.19 -6.06
CA LEU A 604 -18.09 -6.31 -5.40
C LEU A 604 -18.01 -6.38 -3.87
N LYS A 605 -17.62 -7.54 -3.32
CA LYS A 605 -17.26 -7.66 -1.90
C LYS A 605 -16.06 -6.77 -1.54
N GLN A 606 -15.05 -6.65 -2.41
CA GLN A 606 -13.93 -5.72 -2.18
C GLN A 606 -14.39 -4.26 -2.23
N VAL A 607 -15.28 -3.91 -3.18
CA VAL A 607 -15.89 -2.57 -3.26
C VAL A 607 -16.64 -2.24 -1.98
N GLN A 608 -17.51 -3.12 -1.52
CA GLN A 608 -18.27 -2.95 -0.28
C GLN A 608 -17.33 -2.81 0.93
N SER A 609 -16.36 -3.69 1.07
CA SER A 609 -15.43 -3.65 2.19
C SER A 609 -14.57 -2.38 2.17
N TYR A 610 -14.10 -1.96 0.98
CA TYR A 610 -13.34 -0.73 0.83
C TYR A 610 -14.16 0.50 1.22
N SER A 611 -15.36 0.66 0.65
CA SER A 611 -16.20 1.83 0.88
C SER A 611 -16.63 1.98 2.34
N CYS A 612 -16.95 0.86 3.01
CA CYS A 612 -17.35 0.87 4.42
C CYS A 612 -16.19 1.16 5.38
N GLN A 613 -14.94 0.91 4.97
CA GLN A 613 -13.75 1.10 5.80
C GLN A 613 -13.01 2.42 5.54
N LEU A 614 -13.51 3.27 4.65
CA LEU A 614 -12.85 4.54 4.30
C LEU A 614 -12.89 5.58 5.43
N ASN A 615 -13.87 5.53 6.29
CA ASN A 615 -13.99 6.40 7.45
C ASN A 615 -14.61 5.66 8.63
N ASN A 616 -14.36 6.17 9.84
CA ASN A 616 -14.86 5.62 11.09
C ASN A 616 -16.18 6.24 11.54
N ASP A 617 -16.95 6.88 10.65
CA ASP A 617 -18.26 7.42 11.05
C ASP A 617 -19.20 6.28 11.50
N PRO A 618 -19.48 6.17 12.81
CA PRO A 618 -20.31 5.11 13.36
C PRO A 618 -21.78 5.26 12.97
N ASN A 619 -22.18 6.45 12.48
CA ASN A 619 -23.56 6.76 12.13
C ASN A 619 -23.86 6.53 10.65
N ALA A 620 -22.85 6.43 9.80
CA ALA A 620 -23.05 6.26 8.39
C ALA A 620 -23.49 4.83 8.04
N ASN A 621 -24.63 4.73 7.36
CA ASN A 621 -25.16 3.48 6.83
C ASN A 621 -24.20 2.93 5.74
N PRO A 622 -23.86 1.62 5.73
CA PRO A 622 -23.08 0.97 4.68
C PRO A 622 -23.59 1.23 3.27
N GLU A 623 -24.90 1.28 3.06
CA GLU A 623 -25.48 1.60 1.75
C GLU A 623 -25.11 3.00 1.29
N GLN A 624 -25.15 4.00 2.17
CA GLN A 624 -24.72 5.36 1.86
C GLN A 624 -23.23 5.44 1.53
N LYS A 625 -22.39 4.74 2.30
CA LYS A 625 -20.94 4.68 2.05
C LYS A 625 -20.63 4.04 0.68
N VAL A 626 -21.34 2.96 0.34
CA VAL A 626 -21.23 2.34 -0.98
C VAL A 626 -21.73 3.28 -2.08
N ALA A 627 -22.88 3.91 -1.90
CA ALA A 627 -23.47 4.83 -2.88
C ALA A 627 -22.54 6.02 -3.18
N GLU A 628 -21.96 6.63 -2.15
CA GLU A 628 -20.98 7.71 -2.33
C GLU A 628 -19.73 7.25 -3.09
N PHE A 629 -19.27 6.04 -2.83
CA PHE A 629 -18.09 5.50 -3.48
C PHE A 629 -18.35 5.20 -4.96
N ILE A 630 -19.44 4.48 -5.29
CA ILE A 630 -19.75 4.09 -6.67
C ILE A 630 -20.19 5.26 -7.53
N GLN A 631 -20.66 6.37 -6.95
CA GLN A 631 -20.92 7.61 -7.69
C GLN A 631 -19.67 8.07 -8.48
N PHE A 632 -18.49 7.84 -7.93
CA PHE A 632 -17.22 8.20 -8.55
C PHE A 632 -16.49 7.01 -9.18
N LEU A 633 -16.85 5.79 -8.84
CA LEU A 633 -16.39 4.54 -9.47
C LEU A 633 -17.60 3.82 -10.08
N PRO A 634 -18.14 4.24 -11.23
CA PRO A 634 -19.25 3.53 -11.89
C PRO A 634 -18.88 2.07 -12.15
N ILE A 635 -19.77 1.17 -11.76
CA ILE A 635 -19.59 -0.28 -11.87
C ILE A 635 -20.59 -0.82 -12.88
N LEU A 636 -20.07 -1.40 -13.97
CA LEU A 636 -20.87 -2.12 -14.95
C LEU A 636 -20.65 -3.62 -14.77
N SER A 637 -21.71 -4.35 -14.49
CA SER A 637 -21.65 -5.78 -14.30
C SER A 637 -22.44 -6.52 -15.38
N TYR A 638 -21.80 -7.55 -15.93
CA TYR A 638 -22.41 -8.50 -16.84
C TYR A 638 -22.84 -9.75 -16.09
N ASP A 639 -24.13 -10.02 -16.04
CA ASP A 639 -24.74 -11.13 -15.31
C ASP A 639 -24.81 -12.45 -16.14
N GLY A 640 -24.24 -12.46 -17.34
CA GLY A 640 -24.37 -13.56 -18.31
C GLY A 640 -25.43 -13.30 -19.37
N SER A 641 -26.32 -12.33 -19.19
CA SER A 641 -27.38 -11.96 -20.14
C SER A 641 -27.31 -10.51 -20.61
N SER A 642 -27.03 -9.58 -19.71
CA SER A 642 -26.98 -8.14 -19.98
C SER A 642 -25.90 -7.45 -19.17
N MET A 643 -25.39 -6.33 -19.71
CA MET A 643 -24.51 -5.43 -18.98
C MET A 643 -25.36 -4.33 -18.32
N ARG A 644 -25.20 -4.16 -17.00
CA ARG A 644 -25.95 -3.15 -16.23
C ARG A 644 -25.01 -2.38 -15.34
N GLU A 645 -25.35 -1.12 -15.10
CA GLU A 645 -24.74 -0.36 -14.02
C GLU A 645 -25.36 -0.83 -12.69
N ILE A 646 -24.51 -1.10 -11.71
CA ILE A 646 -24.91 -1.61 -10.40
C ILE A 646 -25.03 -0.44 -9.42
N ASP A 647 -26.13 -0.36 -8.71
CA ASP A 647 -26.35 0.54 -7.59
C ASP A 647 -25.77 0.00 -6.27
N ALA A 648 -25.88 0.80 -5.22
CA ALA A 648 -25.34 0.41 -3.90
C ALA A 648 -26.01 -0.84 -3.36
N GLU A 649 -27.31 -1.00 -3.57
CA GLU A 649 -28.08 -2.16 -3.17
C GLU A 649 -27.56 -3.43 -3.87
N GLY A 650 -27.38 -3.36 -5.18
CA GLY A 650 -26.80 -4.45 -5.95
C GLY A 650 -25.39 -4.84 -5.51
N VAL A 651 -24.51 -3.87 -5.19
CA VAL A 651 -23.18 -4.15 -4.63
C VAL A 651 -23.29 -4.91 -3.33
N LEU A 652 -24.18 -4.52 -2.45
CA LEU A 652 -24.38 -5.17 -1.16
C LEU A 652 -24.96 -6.60 -1.32
N ASP A 653 -25.87 -6.80 -2.25
CA ASP A 653 -26.44 -8.12 -2.54
C ASP A 653 -25.37 -9.10 -3.04
N TYR A 654 -24.55 -8.65 -3.98
CA TYR A 654 -23.43 -9.45 -4.47
C TYR A 654 -22.39 -9.74 -3.37
N ALA A 655 -22.09 -8.76 -2.53
CA ALA A 655 -21.11 -8.91 -1.46
C ALA A 655 -21.56 -9.91 -0.38
N LEU A 656 -22.87 -10.09 -0.20
CA LEU A 656 -23.47 -11.05 0.74
C LEU A 656 -23.75 -12.40 0.10
N SER A 657 -23.74 -12.50 -1.23
CA SER A 657 -23.91 -13.80 -1.89
C SER A 657 -22.80 -14.75 -1.42
N GLY A 658 -23.15 -15.95 -1.04
CA GLY A 658 -22.22 -16.91 -0.47
C GLY A 658 -21.89 -16.75 1.03
N THR A 659 -22.48 -15.76 1.74
CA THR A 659 -22.27 -15.61 3.18
C THR A 659 -23.24 -16.50 3.97
N THR A 660 -22.75 -17.20 4.99
CA THR A 660 -23.57 -18.01 5.90
C THR A 660 -23.87 -17.27 7.21
N ALA A 661 -24.96 -17.65 7.88
CA ALA A 661 -25.28 -17.14 9.22
C ALA A 661 -24.13 -17.36 10.22
N THR A 662 -23.43 -18.49 10.11
CA THR A 662 -22.25 -18.80 10.93
C THR A 662 -21.11 -17.82 10.72
N LEU A 663 -20.83 -17.42 9.46
CA LEU A 663 -19.79 -16.45 9.15
C LEU A 663 -20.16 -15.05 9.66
N LEU A 664 -21.43 -14.66 9.58
CA LEU A 664 -21.92 -13.41 10.13
C LEU A 664 -21.84 -13.37 11.66
N ALA A 665 -22.23 -14.47 12.33
CA ALA A 665 -22.10 -14.59 13.78
C ALA A 665 -20.63 -14.44 14.24
N LYS A 666 -19.70 -15.03 13.52
CA LYS A 666 -18.25 -14.92 13.83
C LYS A 666 -17.69 -13.50 13.74
N ARG A 667 -18.30 -12.60 12.97
CA ARG A 667 -17.89 -11.19 12.95
C ARG A 667 -18.01 -10.51 14.32
N TRP A 668 -18.96 -10.94 15.13
CA TRP A 668 -19.15 -10.45 16.50
C TRP A 668 -18.18 -11.06 17.51
N GLU A 669 -17.42 -12.07 17.11
CA GLU A 669 -16.31 -12.62 17.89
C GLU A 669 -14.95 -12.04 17.44
N SER A 670 -14.98 -11.09 16.51
CA SER A 670 -13.76 -10.46 15.99
C SER A 670 -13.09 -9.56 17.02
N ALA A 671 -11.82 -9.75 17.22
CA ALA A 671 -10.99 -8.87 18.04
C ALA A 671 -10.92 -7.43 17.50
N LEU A 672 -11.26 -7.19 16.24
CA LEU A 672 -11.31 -5.86 15.64
C LEU A 672 -12.46 -4.99 16.13
N LEU A 673 -13.45 -5.58 16.80
CA LEU A 673 -14.58 -4.84 17.42
C LEU A 673 -14.17 -4.07 18.66
N VAL A 674 -13.03 -4.41 19.24
CA VAL A 674 -12.56 -3.83 20.50
C VAL A 674 -11.08 -3.44 20.39
N ASN A 675 -10.71 -2.33 21.01
CA ASN A 675 -9.35 -1.85 21.04
C ASN A 675 -8.75 -1.92 22.44
N VAL A 676 -7.59 -2.54 22.57
CA VAL A 676 -6.88 -2.78 23.82
C VAL A 676 -5.41 -2.36 23.75
N ASP A 677 -5.07 -1.39 22.88
CA ASP A 677 -3.74 -0.78 22.87
C ASP A 677 -3.50 0.07 24.13
N ASN A 678 -2.23 0.38 24.39
CA ASN A 678 -1.84 1.09 25.61
C ASN A 678 -2.49 2.47 25.73
N VAL A 679 -2.61 3.21 24.62
CA VAL A 679 -3.17 4.57 24.64
C VAL A 679 -4.65 4.51 24.98
N THR A 680 -5.37 3.58 24.37
CA THR A 680 -6.80 3.37 24.62
C THR A 680 -7.05 2.89 26.05
N LEU A 681 -6.25 1.94 26.53
CA LEU A 681 -6.37 1.44 27.88
C LEU A 681 -6.00 2.50 28.95
N ASP A 682 -5.01 3.34 28.68
CA ASP A 682 -4.63 4.45 29.54
C ASP A 682 -5.76 5.51 29.64
N ARG A 683 -6.34 5.88 28.49
CA ARG A 683 -7.52 6.78 28.45
C ARG A 683 -8.71 6.19 29.21
N LEU A 684 -8.95 4.89 29.05
CA LEU A 684 -9.99 4.19 29.82
C LEU A 684 -9.70 4.27 31.32
N TRP A 685 -8.48 3.95 31.74
CA TRP A 685 -8.08 3.94 33.15
C TRP A 685 -8.18 5.31 33.81
N LYS A 686 -7.81 6.38 33.08
CA LYS A 686 -7.93 7.77 33.54
C LYS A 686 -9.37 8.29 33.56
N ASN A 687 -10.32 7.61 32.94
CA ASN A 687 -11.71 8.03 32.92
C ASN A 687 -12.54 7.30 33.99
N ALA A 688 -12.74 7.95 35.13
CA ALA A 688 -13.48 7.37 36.24
C ALA A 688 -14.91 6.93 35.91
N GLN A 689 -15.62 7.66 35.01
CA GLN A 689 -16.98 7.32 34.62
C GLN A 689 -17.00 6.06 33.74
N ALA A 690 -16.07 5.94 32.80
CA ALA A 690 -15.96 4.75 31.95
C ALA A 690 -15.55 3.51 32.77
N MET A 691 -14.64 3.67 33.72
CA MET A 691 -14.24 2.59 34.63
C MET A 691 -15.39 2.15 35.51
N GLU A 692 -16.17 3.10 36.05
CA GLU A 692 -17.36 2.79 36.85
C GLU A 692 -18.41 2.05 36.01
N ALA A 693 -18.65 2.49 34.77
CA ALA A 693 -19.57 1.87 33.84
C ALA A 693 -19.22 0.39 33.58
N LEU A 694 -17.95 0.11 33.24
CA LEU A 694 -17.50 -1.27 33.04
C LEU A 694 -17.51 -2.11 34.31
N SER A 695 -17.16 -1.54 35.48
CA SER A 695 -17.15 -2.28 36.73
C SER A 695 -18.53 -2.80 37.18
N ARG A 696 -19.61 -2.19 36.67
CA ARG A 696 -21.01 -2.67 36.85
C ARG A 696 -21.25 -4.02 36.17
N ILE A 697 -20.45 -4.36 35.16
CA ILE A 697 -20.50 -5.65 34.49
C ILE A 697 -19.64 -6.65 35.24
N GLU A 698 -20.21 -7.73 35.72
CA GLU A 698 -19.55 -8.68 36.65
C GLU A 698 -18.18 -9.18 36.16
N LYS A 699 -18.01 -9.41 34.86
CA LYS A 699 -16.75 -9.86 34.26
C LYS A 699 -15.62 -8.83 34.29
N PHE A 700 -15.91 -7.57 34.55
CA PHE A 700 -14.94 -6.47 34.59
C PHE A 700 -14.61 -5.95 35.97
N ARG A 701 -15.02 -6.64 37.03
CA ARG A 701 -14.74 -6.20 38.42
C ARG A 701 -13.24 -6.08 38.77
N SER A 702 -12.40 -6.89 38.12
CA SER A 702 -10.94 -6.84 38.29
C SER A 702 -10.25 -5.88 37.32
N LEU A 703 -10.98 -5.21 36.41
CA LEU A 703 -10.45 -4.44 35.31
C LEU A 703 -9.46 -3.37 35.75
N ASN A 704 -9.75 -2.66 36.83
CA ASN A 704 -8.87 -1.60 37.37
C ASN A 704 -7.48 -2.13 37.71
N GLN A 705 -7.39 -3.26 38.39
CA GLN A 705 -6.13 -3.90 38.75
C GLN A 705 -5.38 -4.45 37.55
N ASP A 706 -6.11 -4.97 36.57
CA ASP A 706 -5.53 -5.48 35.31
C ASP A 706 -4.95 -4.35 34.47
N LEU A 707 -5.67 -3.20 34.34
CA LEU A 707 -5.20 -2.00 33.64
C LEU A 707 -4.00 -1.37 34.35
N GLU A 708 -4.05 -1.19 35.67
CA GLU A 708 -2.92 -0.66 36.42
C GLU A 708 -1.65 -1.50 36.21
N THR A 709 -1.79 -2.82 36.19
CA THR A 709 -0.66 -3.73 35.93
C THR A 709 -0.09 -3.54 34.53
N ILE A 710 -0.94 -3.42 33.49
CA ILE A 710 -0.50 -3.23 32.12
C ILE A 710 0.21 -1.88 31.97
N ILE A 711 -0.36 -0.80 32.46
CA ILE A 711 0.17 0.55 32.35
C ILE A 711 1.52 0.66 33.05
N ASN A 712 1.59 0.31 34.31
CA ASN A 712 2.83 0.40 35.09
C ASN A 712 3.98 -0.44 34.51
N LYS A 713 3.70 -1.64 34.03
CA LYS A 713 4.73 -2.51 33.41
C LYS A 713 5.14 -2.03 32.03
N SER A 714 4.20 -1.53 31.23
CA SER A 714 4.50 -0.94 29.93
C SER A 714 5.38 0.29 30.07
N GLU A 715 5.11 1.17 31.03
CA GLU A 715 5.94 2.33 31.33
C GLU A 715 7.34 1.91 31.82
N ALA A 716 7.44 0.94 32.72
CA ALA A 716 8.73 0.44 33.20
C ALA A 716 9.60 -0.14 32.06
N VAL A 717 8.98 -0.81 31.08
CA VAL A 717 9.67 -1.32 29.89
C VAL A 717 10.14 -0.17 29.02
N LYS A 718 9.30 0.85 28.79
CA LYS A 718 9.65 2.06 28.02
C LYS A 718 10.82 2.81 28.66
N ASP A 719 10.74 3.06 29.96
CA ASP A 719 11.77 3.79 30.71
C ASP A 719 13.11 3.06 30.69
N ALA A 720 13.12 1.75 30.91
CA ALA A 720 14.34 0.96 30.82
C ALA A 720 14.98 0.99 29.43
N LYS A 721 14.17 0.92 28.37
CA LYS A 721 14.66 1.02 27.00
C LYS A 721 15.18 2.43 26.69
N LYS A 722 14.46 3.47 27.13
CA LYS A 722 14.85 4.88 26.97
C LYS A 722 16.15 5.18 27.70
N GLN A 723 16.28 4.74 28.93
CA GLN A 723 17.49 4.93 29.72
C GLN A 723 18.70 4.24 29.09
N ALA A 724 18.56 3.01 28.62
CA ALA A 724 19.64 2.30 27.92
C ALA A 724 20.06 3.04 26.62
N ALA A 725 19.08 3.60 25.88
CA ALA A 725 19.36 4.39 24.69
C ALA A 725 20.04 5.72 25.00
N GLU A 726 19.63 6.42 26.07
CA GLU A 726 20.27 7.67 26.53
C GLU A 726 21.71 7.45 27.01
N GLU A 727 21.98 6.31 27.65
CA GLU A 727 23.30 5.89 28.08
C GLU A 727 24.18 5.35 26.93
N GLY A 728 23.63 5.23 25.73
CA GLY A 728 24.35 4.73 24.54
C GLY A 728 24.80 3.27 24.68
N ARG A 729 24.09 2.47 25.46
CA ARG A 729 24.41 1.07 25.71
C ARG A 729 23.26 0.13 25.36
N ASP A 730 23.61 -1.10 25.02
CA ASP A 730 22.65 -2.18 24.87
C ASP A 730 22.14 -2.67 26.24
N LEU A 731 20.90 -3.17 26.25
CA LEU A 731 20.35 -3.86 27.41
C LEU A 731 21.19 -5.10 27.76
N THR A 732 21.46 -5.29 29.03
CA THR A 732 22.13 -6.51 29.51
C THR A 732 21.23 -7.74 29.35
N ALA A 733 21.82 -8.93 29.29
CA ALA A 733 21.06 -10.19 29.18
C ALA A 733 20.03 -10.37 30.31
N LYS A 734 20.33 -9.83 31.52
CA LYS A 734 19.42 -9.88 32.67
C LYS A 734 18.25 -8.89 32.51
N GLU A 735 18.53 -7.68 32.03
CA GLU A 735 17.50 -6.69 31.74
C GLU A 735 16.59 -7.18 30.61
N LYS A 736 17.15 -7.71 29.52
CA LYS A 736 16.38 -8.31 28.40
C LYS A 736 15.42 -9.39 28.88
N LYS A 737 15.89 -10.29 29.74
CA LYS A 737 15.05 -11.36 30.29
C LYS A 737 13.90 -10.81 31.13
N LYS A 738 14.20 -9.87 32.04
CA LYS A 738 13.17 -9.23 32.89
C LYS A 738 12.13 -8.50 32.04
N LEU A 739 12.56 -7.69 31.07
CA LEU A 739 11.66 -6.96 30.19
C LEU A 739 10.80 -7.88 29.35
N SER A 740 11.35 -9.00 28.85
CA SER A 740 10.59 -10.01 28.11
C SER A 740 9.50 -10.67 28.96
N GLU A 741 9.79 -10.98 30.24
CA GLU A 741 8.80 -11.52 31.17
C GLU A 741 7.68 -10.50 31.46
N GLU A 742 8.02 -9.21 31.63
CA GLU A 742 7.05 -8.13 31.84
C GLU A 742 6.18 -7.89 30.59
N GLU A 743 6.78 -7.93 29.39
CA GLU A 743 6.06 -7.85 28.11
C GLU A 743 5.06 -9.00 27.93
N GLU A 744 5.46 -10.22 28.25
CA GLU A 744 4.62 -11.41 28.13
C GLU A 744 3.42 -11.33 29.09
N GLU A 745 3.64 -10.83 30.32
CA GLU A 745 2.55 -10.63 31.27
C GLU A 745 1.58 -9.53 30.80
N CYS A 746 2.06 -8.41 30.28
CA CYS A 746 1.22 -7.37 29.68
C CYS A 746 0.38 -7.91 28.51
N LYS A 747 0.98 -8.70 27.61
CA LYS A 747 0.28 -9.33 26.49
C LYS A 747 -0.84 -10.27 26.99
N SER A 748 -0.54 -11.08 27.99
CA SER A 748 -1.53 -12.00 28.58
C SER A 748 -2.72 -11.26 29.19
N LYS A 749 -2.46 -10.19 29.94
CA LYS A 749 -3.50 -9.37 30.55
C LYS A 749 -4.36 -8.62 29.52
N ARG A 750 -3.74 -8.07 28.47
CA ARG A 750 -4.47 -7.43 27.38
C ARG A 750 -5.40 -8.41 26.67
N LYS A 751 -4.92 -9.62 26.41
CA LYS A 751 -5.73 -10.68 25.80
C LYS A 751 -6.94 -10.99 26.66
N GLU A 752 -6.77 -11.11 27.98
CA GLU A 752 -7.88 -11.34 28.91
C GLU A 752 -8.92 -10.21 28.88
N ILE A 753 -8.48 -8.95 28.83
CA ILE A 753 -9.38 -7.79 28.69
C ILE A 753 -10.09 -7.82 27.35
N GLN A 754 -9.37 -8.11 26.27
CA GLN A 754 -9.92 -8.19 24.91
C GLN A 754 -11.02 -9.27 24.82
N GLU A 755 -10.78 -10.46 25.33
CA GLU A 755 -11.76 -11.53 25.37
C GLU A 755 -13.03 -11.16 26.15
N LYS A 756 -12.86 -10.46 27.30
CA LYS A 756 -13.98 -9.95 28.08
C LYS A 756 -14.80 -8.91 27.30
N LEU A 757 -14.15 -7.99 26.58
CA LEU A 757 -14.80 -6.96 25.77
C LEU A 757 -15.51 -7.57 24.54
N ILE A 758 -14.90 -8.54 23.87
CA ILE A 758 -15.53 -9.29 22.77
C ILE A 758 -16.77 -10.03 23.29
N ALA A 759 -16.65 -10.74 24.42
CA ALA A 759 -17.80 -11.42 25.01
C ALA A 759 -18.92 -10.45 25.45
N PHE A 760 -18.60 -9.18 25.69
CA PHE A 760 -19.61 -8.14 25.84
C PHE A 760 -20.21 -7.74 24.47
N ALA A 761 -19.37 -7.50 23.46
CA ALA A 761 -19.82 -7.10 22.12
C ALA A 761 -20.80 -8.10 21.51
N THR A 762 -20.66 -9.42 21.80
CA THR A 762 -21.60 -10.45 21.35
C THR A 762 -23.04 -10.32 21.89
N ARG A 763 -23.27 -9.44 22.86
CA ARG A 763 -24.63 -9.14 23.36
C ARG A 763 -25.37 -8.16 22.43
N ILE A 764 -24.67 -7.40 21.61
CA ILE A 764 -25.25 -6.39 20.73
C ILE A 764 -26.12 -7.00 19.63
N PRO A 765 -25.72 -8.08 18.91
CA PRO A 765 -26.61 -8.74 17.97
C PRO A 765 -27.90 -9.24 18.65
N VAL A 766 -27.78 -9.78 19.87
CA VAL A 766 -28.96 -10.23 20.63
C VAL A 766 -29.89 -9.06 20.93
N PHE A 767 -29.32 -7.91 21.32
CA PHE A 767 -30.08 -6.67 21.51
C PHE A 767 -30.77 -6.21 20.24
N MET A 768 -30.04 -6.15 19.11
CA MET A 768 -30.60 -5.71 17.83
C MET A 768 -31.70 -6.65 17.33
N TYR A 769 -31.50 -7.95 17.53
CA TYR A 769 -32.55 -8.94 17.23
C TYR A 769 -33.81 -8.77 18.07
N LEU A 770 -33.67 -8.55 19.38
CA LEU A 770 -34.80 -8.35 20.30
C LEU A 770 -35.49 -7.00 20.15
N SER A 771 -34.78 -5.97 19.64
CA SER A 771 -35.36 -4.63 19.41
C SER A 771 -36.29 -4.57 18.23
N ASP A 772 -36.15 -5.51 17.28
CA ASP A 772 -36.89 -5.52 16.01
C ASP A 772 -36.75 -4.23 15.18
N ALA A 773 -35.65 -3.46 15.41
CA ALA A 773 -35.37 -2.17 14.79
C ALA A 773 -34.08 -2.20 13.95
N ARG A 774 -33.89 -3.29 13.21
CA ARG A 774 -32.65 -3.60 12.49
C ARG A 774 -32.39 -2.74 11.26
N GLU A 775 -33.40 -2.02 10.79
CA GLU A 775 -33.27 -1.04 9.69
C GLU A 775 -32.59 0.28 10.09
N TYR A 776 -32.40 0.49 11.37
CA TYR A 776 -31.77 1.70 11.90
C TYR A 776 -30.30 1.45 12.27
N THR A 777 -29.52 2.51 12.39
CA THR A 777 -28.14 2.39 12.89
C THR A 777 -28.15 1.90 14.34
N LEU A 778 -27.08 1.23 14.75
CA LEU A 778 -26.95 0.82 16.14
C LEU A 778 -27.10 1.98 17.12
N GLN A 779 -26.55 3.14 16.79
CA GLN A 779 -26.68 4.35 17.60
C GLN A 779 -28.13 4.82 17.71
N ASP A 780 -28.87 4.88 16.62
CA ASP A 780 -30.29 5.32 16.65
C ASP A 780 -31.13 4.38 17.51
N VAL A 781 -30.91 3.07 17.39
CA VAL A 781 -31.65 2.08 18.19
C VAL A 781 -31.32 2.24 19.68
N ILE A 782 -30.06 2.41 20.02
CA ILE A 782 -29.61 2.57 21.41
C ILE A 782 -30.12 3.87 22.00
N THR A 783 -30.01 4.98 21.26
CA THR A 783 -30.27 6.32 21.81
C THR A 783 -31.73 6.73 21.76
N GLN A 784 -32.47 6.31 20.72
CA GLN A 784 -33.81 6.84 20.44
C GLN A 784 -34.92 5.79 20.56
N LEU A 785 -34.69 4.58 20.06
CA LEU A 785 -35.75 3.60 19.92
C LEU A 785 -35.89 2.67 21.15
N GLU A 786 -34.80 2.04 21.58
CA GLU A 786 -34.83 0.99 22.59
C GLU A 786 -33.76 1.12 23.70
N PRO A 787 -33.57 2.29 24.32
CA PRO A 787 -32.50 2.49 25.33
C PRO A 787 -32.68 1.61 26.58
N MET A 788 -33.90 1.32 26.98
CA MET A 788 -34.19 0.48 28.15
C MET A 788 -33.88 -0.99 27.88
N LEU A 789 -34.18 -1.48 26.67
CA LEU A 789 -33.87 -2.82 26.24
C LEU A 789 -32.36 -3.00 26.14
N PHE A 790 -31.65 -1.99 25.59
CA PHE A 790 -30.19 -1.98 25.51
C PHE A 790 -29.56 -2.19 26.89
N ARG A 791 -29.97 -1.40 27.88
CA ARG A 791 -29.49 -1.53 29.26
C ARG A 791 -29.80 -2.91 29.86
N LYS A 792 -30.96 -3.46 29.58
CA LYS A 792 -31.37 -4.79 30.12
C LYS A 792 -30.51 -5.91 29.54
N VAL A 793 -30.16 -5.83 28.24
CA VAL A 793 -29.40 -6.88 27.54
C VAL A 793 -27.89 -6.73 27.81
N THR A 794 -27.39 -5.54 27.75
CA THR A 794 -25.93 -5.27 27.81
C THR A 794 -25.43 -4.98 29.23
N GLY A 795 -26.24 -4.35 30.05
CA GLY A 795 -25.86 -3.88 31.37
C GLY A 795 -25.32 -2.43 31.41
N LEU A 796 -25.20 -1.79 30.25
CA LEU A 796 -24.77 -0.39 30.10
C LEU A 796 -25.94 0.51 29.74
N ASN A 797 -25.90 1.76 30.18
CA ASN A 797 -26.76 2.80 29.67
C ASN A 797 -26.16 3.43 28.41
N VAL A 798 -26.96 4.27 27.77
CA VAL A 798 -26.61 4.89 26.49
C VAL A 798 -25.37 5.77 26.61
N GLU A 799 -25.32 6.59 27.67
CA GLU A 799 -24.21 7.52 27.90
C GLU A 799 -22.91 6.76 28.18
N ASP A 800 -22.98 5.63 28.91
CA ASP A 800 -21.82 4.80 29.20
C ASP A 800 -21.26 4.15 27.94
N PHE A 801 -22.14 3.63 27.06
CA PHE A 801 -21.71 3.03 25.80
C PHE A 801 -21.12 4.05 24.84
N ALA A 802 -21.77 5.22 24.70
CA ALA A 802 -21.26 6.33 23.87
C ALA A 802 -19.90 6.85 24.37
N LEU A 803 -19.70 6.87 25.71
CA LEU A 803 -18.41 7.23 26.28
C LEU A 803 -17.33 6.19 25.94
N LEU A 804 -17.64 4.90 26.03
CA LEU A 804 -16.69 3.83 25.69
C LEU A 804 -16.35 3.82 24.18
N GLU A 805 -17.31 4.14 23.32
CA GLU A 805 -17.10 4.34 21.89
C GLU A 805 -16.20 5.56 21.64
N LYS A 806 -16.49 6.70 22.28
CA LYS A 806 -15.67 7.91 22.19
C LYS A 806 -14.23 7.70 22.70
N LEU A 807 -14.03 6.86 23.70
CA LEU A 807 -12.71 6.44 24.16
C LEU A 807 -12.06 5.41 23.25
N ASN A 808 -12.74 5.03 22.17
CA ASN A 808 -12.28 4.06 21.18
C ASN A 808 -12.11 2.62 21.71
N ILE A 809 -12.82 2.27 22.78
CA ILE A 809 -12.83 0.90 23.33
C ILE A 809 -13.62 -0.02 22.39
N PHE A 810 -14.73 0.47 21.83
CA PHE A 810 -15.56 -0.25 20.86
C PHE A 810 -15.48 0.43 19.48
N ASN A 811 -15.37 -0.37 18.44
CA ASN A 811 -15.40 0.10 17.07
C ASN A 811 -16.85 0.15 16.55
N GLY A 812 -17.52 1.30 16.78
CA GLY A 812 -18.93 1.49 16.39
C GLY A 812 -19.16 1.33 14.90
N ALA A 813 -18.23 1.75 14.04
CA ALA A 813 -18.36 1.59 12.60
C ALA A 813 -18.40 0.12 12.17
N LEU A 814 -17.51 -0.71 12.71
CA LEU A 814 -17.51 -2.16 12.46
C LEU A 814 -18.72 -2.87 13.08
N MET A 815 -19.16 -2.42 14.24
CA MET A 815 -20.38 -2.95 14.85
C MET A 815 -21.61 -2.64 13.97
N ASN A 816 -21.72 -1.43 13.46
CA ASN A 816 -22.79 -1.04 12.54
C ASN A 816 -22.75 -1.86 11.24
N ASP A 817 -21.57 -2.03 10.63
CA ASP A 817 -21.40 -2.87 9.44
C ASP A 817 -21.83 -4.33 9.73
N ALA A 818 -21.49 -4.87 10.89
CA ALA A 818 -21.86 -6.22 11.28
C ALA A 818 -23.40 -6.36 11.49
N VAL A 819 -24.06 -5.36 12.12
CA VAL A 819 -25.53 -5.30 12.26
C VAL A 819 -26.19 -5.25 10.89
N PHE A 820 -25.74 -4.36 10.03
CA PHE A 820 -26.30 -4.17 8.70
C PHE A 820 -26.19 -5.44 7.83
N LYS A 821 -25.04 -6.10 7.84
CA LYS A 821 -24.82 -7.34 7.10
C LYS A 821 -25.70 -8.49 7.61
N PHE A 822 -25.92 -8.55 8.92
CA PHE A 822 -26.80 -9.56 9.50
C PHE A 822 -28.26 -9.34 9.07
N LYS A 823 -28.74 -8.10 9.13
CA LYS A 823 -30.06 -7.71 8.64
C LYS A 823 -30.24 -8.07 7.17
N ARG A 824 -29.30 -7.66 6.32
CA ARG A 824 -29.35 -7.93 4.89
C ARG A 824 -29.41 -9.44 4.58
N TYR A 825 -28.68 -10.23 5.35
CA TYR A 825 -28.72 -11.68 5.24
C TYR A 825 -30.10 -12.23 5.61
N GLU A 826 -30.73 -11.73 6.68
CA GLU A 826 -32.10 -12.13 7.04
C GLU A 826 -33.09 -11.77 5.93
N ASP A 827 -33.03 -10.55 5.41
CA ASP A 827 -33.89 -10.10 4.33
C ASP A 827 -33.72 -10.98 3.07
N SER A 828 -32.50 -11.31 2.71
CA SER A 828 -32.21 -12.24 1.60
C SER A 828 -32.71 -13.66 1.87
N SER A 829 -32.69 -14.10 3.14
CA SER A 829 -33.24 -15.42 3.54
C SER A 829 -34.75 -15.46 3.45
N PHE A 830 -35.44 -14.37 3.79
CA PHE A 830 -36.88 -14.24 3.63
C PHE A 830 -37.29 -14.19 2.15
N ASP A 831 -36.53 -13.48 1.31
CA ASP A 831 -36.74 -13.51 -0.14
C ASP A 831 -36.59 -14.91 -0.71
N TYR A 832 -35.59 -15.67 -0.27
CA TYR A 832 -35.39 -17.05 -0.64
C TYR A 832 -36.51 -17.97 -0.14
N ALA A 833 -37.08 -17.65 1.02
CA ALA A 833 -38.26 -18.34 1.55
C ALA A 833 -39.58 -17.91 0.85
N GLY A 834 -39.52 -16.99 -0.11
CA GLY A 834 -40.66 -16.59 -0.91
C GLY A 834 -41.40 -15.35 -0.43
N GLU A 835 -40.94 -14.71 0.62
CA GLU A 835 -41.45 -13.43 1.06
C GLU A 835 -40.63 -12.30 0.38
N ALA A 836 -40.89 -12.10 -0.90
CA ALA A 836 -40.11 -11.19 -1.70
C ALA A 836 -40.18 -9.75 -1.18
N LEU A 837 -39.04 -9.10 -1.05
CA LEU A 837 -38.84 -7.66 -0.86
C LEU A 837 -39.36 -6.86 -2.07
N ASN A 838 -40.63 -6.82 -2.30
CA ASN A 838 -41.33 -5.91 -3.21
C ASN A 838 -40.78 -5.64 -4.60
N ARG A 839 -39.79 -6.40 -5.09
CA ARG A 839 -39.17 -6.22 -6.41
C ARG A 839 -39.99 -6.76 -7.57
N TYR A 840 -40.95 -7.61 -7.28
CA TYR A 840 -41.80 -8.26 -8.28
C TYR A 840 -43.25 -7.82 -8.09
N ARG A 841 -43.99 -7.81 -9.16
CA ARG A 841 -45.45 -7.75 -9.05
C ARG A 841 -45.90 -8.88 -8.17
N GLU A 842 -47.04 -8.68 -7.48
CA GLU A 842 -47.50 -9.64 -6.47
C GLU A 842 -47.63 -11.09 -6.99
N GLU A 843 -47.90 -11.24 -8.28
CA GLU A 843 -47.98 -12.52 -8.99
C GLU A 843 -46.62 -13.13 -9.36
N GLU A 844 -45.56 -12.29 -9.40
CA GLU A 844 -44.15 -12.69 -9.70
C GLU A 844 -43.34 -12.90 -8.44
N LYS A 845 -43.89 -12.56 -7.26
CA LYS A 845 -43.26 -12.86 -5.98
C LYS A 845 -43.05 -14.35 -5.84
N ARG A 846 -41.87 -14.76 -5.39
CA ARG A 846 -41.55 -16.18 -5.22
C ARG A 846 -41.79 -16.62 -3.81
N VAL A 847 -42.43 -17.79 -3.70
CA VAL A 847 -42.67 -18.53 -2.45
C VAL A 847 -41.86 -19.81 -2.52
N GLY A 848 -41.02 -20.10 -1.56
CA GLY A 848 -40.20 -21.27 -1.64
C GLY A 848 -39.96 -22.01 -0.35
N GLY A 849 -39.85 -23.30 -0.49
CA GLY A 849 -39.22 -24.19 0.48
C GLY A 849 -37.77 -24.46 0.07
N PHE A 850 -37.11 -25.23 0.86
CA PHE A 850 -35.67 -25.50 0.75
C PHE A 850 -35.15 -25.91 -0.65
N ASN A 851 -36.01 -26.54 -1.50
CA ASN A 851 -35.62 -27.10 -2.80
C ASN A 851 -36.43 -26.58 -3.99
N THR A 852 -37.42 -25.73 -3.80
CA THR A 852 -38.26 -25.24 -4.90
C THR A 852 -38.70 -23.81 -4.65
N THR A 853 -38.54 -22.98 -5.62
CA THR A 853 -39.10 -21.62 -5.64
C THR A 853 -40.23 -21.54 -6.63
N LEU A 854 -41.42 -21.21 -6.13
CA LEU A 854 -42.60 -20.95 -6.95
C LEU A 854 -42.93 -19.47 -6.90
N THR A 855 -43.51 -18.94 -7.94
CA THR A 855 -44.16 -17.64 -7.87
C THR A 855 -45.39 -17.73 -6.98
N VAL A 856 -45.83 -16.61 -6.42
CA VAL A 856 -47.10 -16.59 -5.62
C VAL A 856 -48.27 -17.08 -6.45
N GLY A 857 -48.30 -16.80 -7.74
CA GLY A 857 -49.31 -17.32 -8.65
C GLY A 857 -49.26 -18.87 -8.78
N GLU A 858 -48.08 -19.42 -8.99
CA GLU A 858 -47.88 -20.87 -9.05
C GLU A 858 -48.22 -21.55 -7.71
N HIS A 859 -47.78 -20.96 -6.59
CA HIS A 859 -48.13 -21.46 -5.26
C HIS A 859 -49.64 -21.54 -5.04
N ARG A 860 -50.38 -20.47 -5.42
CA ARG A 860 -51.85 -20.45 -5.32
C ARG A 860 -52.54 -21.51 -6.21
N LEU A 861 -51.90 -21.94 -7.29
CA LEU A 861 -52.40 -23.00 -8.16
C LEU A 861 -52.20 -24.42 -7.58
N TYR A 862 -51.16 -24.61 -6.77
CA TYR A 862 -50.79 -25.90 -6.19
C TYR A 862 -51.28 -26.09 -4.77
N TYR A 863 -51.57 -25.02 -4.05
CA TYR A 863 -52.03 -25.00 -2.66
C TYR A 863 -53.26 -24.08 -2.50
#